data_0db783cf0da4e035f9f58b7ea97fac9d
#
_entry.id   0db783cf0da4e035f9f58b7ea97fac9d
#
_cell.length_a   1.000
_cell.length_b   1.000
_cell.length_c   1.000
_cell.angle_alpha   90.00
_cell.angle_beta   90.00
_cell.angle_gamma   90.00
#
_symmetry.space_group_name_H-M   'P 1'
#
loop_
_entity.id
_entity.type
_entity.pdbx_description
1 polymer ?
#
loop_
_entity_poly.entity_id
_entity_poly.type
_entity_poly.pdbx_seq_one_letter_code
_entity_poly.pdbx_strand_id
1 'polypeptide(L)'
;MTTLVGSTLLNYRITEKLGEGGQGAVYKAVNTKLGRTVVIKVLPPELTAKEVNLRRFEREAMLASSLDHPNICTIYDLNEAAGLHFIAMQYVAGRNVRQLVNGRPLELRSALAIAIQVADALAAAHARGIIHRDIKAGNVMVTDSGQVKVLDFGLAKLLDEDAARAGNMHRTELTEVGVPYGTATYAAPEQARGDKVDHRADIFSTGVLLYEMLTGIWPFQGKTLVDVRHAVLHGAAKPLAEARPEATPPRLQQILDRALAKEPSARYQKIDPMREDLRAVLQEVSGGGASQPGQPGAVVMPSAPRHLAGANPVARAVRWLKRGLGSAESHSSSSLSLTHTSQQDVHVTPTSIGSSEQKKSVAILPFRNLSNDPAISFYEFALADAVITELARVRALTVRPSSMIVKYQGQQTDPREAGRELETDAVLAASFLRGGERLRVTAQLLDVQSGDLLWSDRIDADARDIIALQDTIAQRIVAGLRLELSPDEQAELAAPATGNAAAYEEYLRGRDLFGRFIFRTLAPEDCDTAIAHFQRAVELDPSFALAHDGLGACYANRVFKGYGGGADYERAEAAFNQALALEPELIEARMLLVFVYLWRGEKQKARAEVARYRQQAPNDAVVYFVKGVLHRLDGEYARALRGFDRLVRLDPAAHVVASYQRALIYLAQQRPDDAQRELAHAATSAPDSPLVKTASALTSFYAGAPAPGAELMRELLTAHPNMHGVRPILAMCLSAQGAHEAARQELTEQVRTNADADPDAAYWLASAHALAGVHEEALAWLARALALGNEQRAWFAADPTWTALRDDPRFKDLLR
;
A
#
# COMPACT_ATOMS: atom_id res chain seq x y z
N MET A 1 -18.42 8.87 15.24
CA MET A 1 -19.65 9.66 15.41
C MET A 1 -20.76 8.78 15.97
N THR A 2 -21.47 9.22 17.02
CA THR A 2 -22.67 8.52 17.51
C THR A 2 -23.64 8.37 16.36
N THR A 3 -24.27 7.20 16.19
CA THR A 3 -25.24 7.00 15.10
C THR A 3 -26.40 8.00 15.26
N LEU A 4 -26.61 8.82 14.24
CA LEU A 4 -27.69 9.81 14.24
C LEU A 4 -29.06 9.20 13.89
N VAL A 5 -29.10 7.89 13.62
CA VAL A 5 -30.37 7.19 13.31
C VAL A 5 -31.31 7.27 14.52
N GLY A 6 -32.55 7.71 14.25
CA GLY A 6 -33.58 7.98 15.29
C GLY A 6 -33.56 9.42 15.84
N SER A 7 -32.48 10.19 15.59
CA SER A 7 -32.43 11.61 16.00
C SER A 7 -33.13 12.53 15.01
N THR A 8 -33.34 13.78 15.42
CA THR A 8 -33.93 14.82 14.56
C THR A 8 -32.96 16.00 14.52
N LEU A 9 -32.52 16.35 13.31
CA LEU A 9 -31.76 17.57 13.03
C LEU A 9 -32.69 18.62 12.42
N LEU A 10 -33.00 19.67 13.17
CA LEU A 10 -34.02 20.67 12.83
C LEU A 10 -35.37 19.99 12.47
N ASN A 11 -35.73 20.03 11.21
CA ASN A 11 -36.97 19.44 10.69
C ASN A 11 -36.76 18.08 10.00
N TYR A 12 -35.58 17.45 10.14
CA TYR A 12 -35.22 16.23 9.45
C TYR A 12 -35.04 15.10 10.45
N ARG A 13 -36.01 14.18 10.51
CA ARG A 13 -35.90 12.95 11.30
C ARG A 13 -35.13 11.91 10.55
N ILE A 14 -33.95 11.52 11.05
CA ILE A 14 -33.06 10.55 10.46
C ILE A 14 -33.61 9.14 10.65
N THR A 15 -33.81 8.42 9.57
CA THR A 15 -34.42 7.08 9.57
C THR A 15 -33.43 5.96 9.33
N GLU A 16 -32.39 6.20 8.53
CA GLU A 16 -31.47 5.16 8.07
C GLU A 16 -30.12 5.80 7.70
N LYS A 17 -29.01 5.09 7.93
CA LYS A 17 -27.70 5.48 7.42
C LYS A 17 -27.49 4.84 6.04
N LEU A 18 -27.28 5.64 5.01
CA LEU A 18 -27.08 5.18 3.62
C LEU A 18 -25.61 4.92 3.30
N GLY A 19 -24.69 5.60 3.97
CA GLY A 19 -23.24 5.43 3.77
C GLY A 19 -22.43 6.40 4.62
N GLU A 20 -21.11 6.15 4.66
CA GLU A 20 -20.10 7.02 5.28
C GLU A 20 -18.81 6.94 4.49
N GLY A 21 -18.07 8.03 4.37
CA GLY A 21 -16.81 8.11 3.67
C GLY A 21 -16.05 9.39 4.00
N GLY A 22 -14.90 9.62 3.39
CA GLY A 22 -14.06 10.79 3.63
C GLY A 22 -14.74 12.15 3.42
N GLN A 23 -15.88 12.19 2.73
CA GLN A 23 -16.69 13.39 2.50
C GLN A 23 -17.86 13.52 3.48
N GLY A 24 -17.95 12.71 4.54
CA GLY A 24 -18.98 12.73 5.55
C GLY A 24 -19.91 11.51 5.55
N ALA A 25 -20.91 11.55 6.44
CA ALA A 25 -21.90 10.52 6.60
C ALA A 25 -23.22 10.92 5.90
N VAL A 26 -23.81 9.96 5.18
CA VAL A 26 -25.03 10.15 4.41
C VAL A 26 -26.17 9.37 5.03
N TYR A 27 -27.27 10.04 5.29
CA TYR A 27 -28.46 9.48 5.94
C TYR A 27 -29.72 9.71 5.11
N LYS A 28 -30.63 8.74 5.16
CA LYS A 28 -32.00 8.93 4.77
C LYS A 28 -32.78 9.57 5.91
N ALA A 29 -33.57 10.57 5.60
CA ALA A 29 -34.38 11.28 6.59
C ALA A 29 -35.74 11.66 6.04
N VAL A 30 -36.68 11.99 6.92
CA VAL A 30 -37.99 12.53 6.57
C VAL A 30 -38.07 13.97 7.06
N ASN A 31 -38.34 14.89 6.15
CA ASN A 31 -38.68 16.26 6.53
C ASN A 31 -40.05 16.27 7.24
N THR A 32 -40.06 16.53 8.54
CA THR A 32 -41.27 16.41 9.38
C THR A 32 -42.32 17.47 9.08
N LYS A 33 -41.93 18.60 8.47
CA LYS A 33 -42.87 19.66 8.05
C LYS A 33 -43.54 19.37 6.68
N LEU A 34 -42.78 18.77 5.76
CA LEU A 34 -43.25 18.56 4.38
C LEU A 34 -43.62 17.10 4.08
N GLY A 35 -43.37 16.19 5.02
CA GLY A 35 -43.62 14.75 4.89
C GLY A 35 -42.85 14.02 3.83
N ARG A 36 -41.83 14.67 3.21
CA ARG A 36 -41.06 14.06 2.12
C ARG A 36 -39.76 13.41 2.59
N THR A 37 -39.35 12.35 1.92
CA THR A 37 -38.06 11.71 2.12
C THR A 37 -36.96 12.54 1.46
N VAL A 38 -35.83 12.71 2.19
CA VAL A 38 -34.64 13.45 1.76
C VAL A 38 -33.37 12.67 2.11
N VAL A 39 -32.26 13.07 1.56
CA VAL A 39 -30.92 12.65 1.98
C VAL A 39 -30.30 13.78 2.80
N ILE A 40 -29.72 13.43 3.94
CA ILE A 40 -28.91 14.33 4.78
C ILE A 40 -27.47 13.89 4.67
N LYS A 41 -26.60 14.73 4.13
CA LYS A 41 -25.15 14.55 4.11
C LYS A 41 -24.52 15.42 5.18
N VAL A 42 -24.02 14.77 6.25
CA VAL A 42 -23.35 15.44 7.36
C VAL A 42 -21.87 15.58 7.05
N LEU A 43 -21.35 16.80 7.17
CA LEU A 43 -19.95 17.09 6.88
C LEU A 43 -19.03 16.62 8.00
N PRO A 44 -17.79 16.18 7.68
CA PRO A 44 -16.79 15.90 8.68
C PRO A 44 -16.42 17.16 9.47
N PRO A 45 -16.20 17.06 10.80
CA PRO A 45 -15.80 18.20 11.63
C PRO A 45 -14.49 18.87 11.14
N GLU A 46 -13.58 18.09 10.57
CA GLU A 46 -12.30 18.57 10.06
C GLU A 46 -12.45 19.57 8.90
N LEU A 47 -13.50 19.41 8.10
CA LEU A 47 -13.83 20.33 7.01
C LEU A 47 -14.46 21.62 7.50
N THR A 48 -15.18 21.57 8.62
CA THR A 48 -15.93 22.72 9.18
C THR A 48 -15.15 23.48 10.26
N ALA A 49 -14.04 22.94 10.75
CA ALA A 49 -13.22 23.54 11.82
C ALA A 49 -12.54 24.87 11.41
N LYS A 50 -12.33 25.11 10.12
CA LYS A 50 -11.77 26.38 9.63
C LYS A 50 -12.86 27.22 8.95
N GLU A 51 -13.12 28.40 9.47
CA GLU A 51 -14.16 29.31 8.97
C GLU A 51 -14.03 29.64 7.48
N VAL A 52 -12.80 29.74 6.96
CA VAL A 52 -12.52 29.94 5.53
C VAL A 52 -13.04 28.77 4.68
N ASN A 53 -12.86 27.55 5.15
CA ASN A 53 -13.34 26.34 4.48
C ASN A 53 -14.85 26.27 4.48
N LEU A 54 -15.47 26.58 5.62
CA LEU A 54 -16.92 26.59 5.77
C LEU A 54 -17.58 27.61 4.84
N ARG A 55 -17.12 28.87 4.83
CA ARG A 55 -17.65 29.92 3.93
C ARG A 55 -17.51 29.56 2.44
N ARG A 56 -16.43 28.89 2.08
CA ARG A 56 -16.24 28.45 0.69
C ARG A 56 -17.18 27.32 0.33
N PHE A 57 -17.31 26.34 1.22
CA PHE A 57 -18.27 25.26 1.06
C PHE A 57 -19.71 25.79 0.93
N GLU A 58 -20.12 26.72 1.79
CA GLU A 58 -21.44 27.37 1.72
C GLU A 58 -21.67 28.06 0.37
N ARG A 59 -20.67 28.80 -0.12
CA ARG A 59 -20.75 29.47 -1.41
C ARG A 59 -20.94 28.51 -2.56
N GLU A 60 -20.26 27.38 -2.55
CA GLU A 60 -20.36 26.38 -3.61
C GLU A 60 -21.64 25.54 -3.51
N ALA A 61 -22.07 25.22 -2.30
CA ALA A 61 -23.39 24.63 -2.08
C ALA A 61 -24.51 25.56 -2.59
N MET A 62 -24.38 26.88 -2.38
CA MET A 62 -25.29 27.87 -2.96
C MET A 62 -25.27 27.86 -4.49
N LEU A 63 -24.08 27.82 -5.10
CA LEU A 63 -23.97 27.74 -6.56
C LEU A 63 -24.58 26.44 -7.11
N ALA A 64 -24.28 25.29 -6.49
CA ALA A 64 -24.86 24.01 -6.87
C ALA A 64 -26.38 23.96 -6.65
N SER A 65 -26.91 24.60 -5.59
CA SER A 65 -28.37 24.66 -5.33
C SER A 65 -29.13 25.49 -6.37
N SER A 66 -28.44 26.41 -7.08
CA SER A 66 -29.03 27.18 -8.18
C SER A 66 -29.25 26.37 -9.47
N LEU A 67 -28.71 25.14 -9.52
CA LEU A 67 -28.87 24.26 -10.67
C LEU A 67 -30.22 23.54 -10.61
N ASP A 68 -31.18 23.98 -11.46
CA ASP A 68 -32.43 23.29 -11.67
C ASP A 68 -32.37 22.57 -13.04
N HIS A 69 -32.20 21.24 -12.98
CA HIS A 69 -32.08 20.41 -14.18
C HIS A 69 -32.57 18.97 -13.89
N PRO A 70 -33.29 18.33 -14.79
CA PRO A 70 -33.86 17.00 -14.60
C PRO A 70 -32.79 15.93 -14.25
N ASN A 71 -31.57 16.09 -14.73
CA ASN A 71 -30.48 15.14 -14.48
C ASN A 71 -29.50 15.57 -13.40
N ILE A 72 -29.80 16.62 -12.62
CA ILE A 72 -29.01 17.04 -11.44
C ILE A 72 -29.79 16.76 -10.16
N CYS A 73 -29.14 16.28 -9.13
CA CYS A 73 -29.75 16.11 -7.82
C CYS A 73 -29.97 17.47 -7.15
N THR A 74 -31.20 17.76 -6.78
CA THR A 74 -31.59 19.05 -6.18
C THR A 74 -31.09 19.13 -4.74
N ILE A 75 -30.35 20.17 -4.40
CA ILE A 75 -30.04 20.56 -3.02
C ILE A 75 -31.21 21.40 -2.49
N TYR A 76 -31.75 21.01 -1.34
CA TYR A 76 -32.89 21.67 -0.75
C TYR A 76 -32.50 22.69 0.29
N ASP A 77 -31.44 22.39 1.04
CA ASP A 77 -31.11 23.18 2.21
C ASP A 77 -29.67 22.93 2.66
N LEU A 78 -29.06 23.95 3.28
CA LEU A 78 -27.77 23.87 3.95
C LEU A 78 -27.96 24.43 5.36
N ASN A 79 -27.67 23.62 6.36
CA ASN A 79 -27.99 23.98 7.74
C ASN A 79 -26.93 23.49 8.73
N GLU A 80 -27.00 24.07 9.92
CA GLU A 80 -26.26 23.63 11.11
C GLU A 80 -27.24 23.26 12.22
N ALA A 81 -27.01 22.14 12.88
CA ALA A 81 -27.73 21.72 14.08
C ALA A 81 -26.84 20.87 14.97
N ALA A 82 -26.88 21.13 16.27
CA ALA A 82 -26.09 20.44 17.29
C ALA A 82 -24.56 20.42 16.97
N GLY A 83 -24.05 21.51 16.36
CA GLY A 83 -22.65 21.64 15.96
C GLY A 83 -22.28 20.80 14.73
N LEU A 84 -23.26 20.25 14.00
CA LEU A 84 -23.08 19.50 12.78
C LEU A 84 -23.58 20.33 11.59
N HIS A 85 -22.71 20.57 10.62
CA HIS A 85 -23.09 21.14 9.34
C HIS A 85 -23.56 20.01 8.39
N PHE A 86 -24.67 20.22 7.71
CA PHE A 86 -25.24 19.22 6.82
C PHE A 86 -25.97 19.82 5.61
N ILE A 87 -26.03 19.05 4.55
CA ILE A 87 -26.81 19.36 3.33
C ILE A 87 -28.04 18.44 3.32
N ALA A 88 -29.21 19.03 3.09
CA ALA A 88 -30.43 18.29 2.75
C ALA A 88 -30.63 18.31 1.24
N MET A 89 -30.74 17.11 0.63
CA MET A 89 -30.88 16.97 -0.82
C MET A 89 -31.95 15.94 -1.21
N GLN A 90 -32.27 15.90 -2.47
CA GLN A 90 -33.24 14.98 -3.05
C GLN A 90 -32.86 13.52 -2.76
N TYR A 91 -33.81 12.75 -2.22
CA TYR A 91 -33.69 11.30 -2.18
C TYR A 91 -34.03 10.75 -3.56
N VAL A 92 -33.08 10.06 -4.21
CA VAL A 92 -33.24 9.43 -5.52
C VAL A 92 -33.46 7.94 -5.29
N ALA A 93 -34.67 7.46 -5.55
CA ALA A 93 -34.94 6.02 -5.54
C ALA A 93 -34.38 5.38 -6.81
N GLY A 94 -33.45 4.43 -6.66
CA GLY A 94 -32.77 3.79 -7.78
C GLY A 94 -31.44 3.19 -7.37
N ARG A 95 -30.60 2.85 -8.35
CA ARG A 95 -29.26 2.29 -8.15
C ARG A 95 -28.23 3.22 -8.78
N ASN A 96 -27.03 3.30 -8.18
CA ASN A 96 -25.95 4.02 -8.84
C ASN A 96 -25.31 3.16 -9.95
N VAL A 97 -24.59 3.81 -10.87
CA VAL A 97 -23.96 3.13 -12.02
C VAL A 97 -22.97 2.05 -11.56
N ARG A 98 -22.25 2.22 -10.44
CA ARG A 98 -21.37 1.19 -9.88
C ARG A 98 -22.14 -0.09 -9.54
N GLN A 99 -23.32 0.03 -8.93
CA GLN A 99 -24.21 -1.10 -8.64
C GLN A 99 -24.80 -1.74 -9.89
N LEU A 100 -25.00 -0.95 -10.97
CA LEU A 100 -25.50 -1.45 -12.23
C LEU A 100 -24.42 -2.21 -13.01
N VAL A 101 -23.21 -1.67 -13.09
CA VAL A 101 -22.06 -2.29 -13.76
C VAL A 101 -21.60 -3.53 -13.00
N ASN A 102 -21.34 -3.42 -11.70
CA ASN A 102 -20.91 -4.53 -10.84
C ASN A 102 -19.88 -5.46 -11.52
N GLY A 103 -18.85 -4.89 -12.14
CA GLY A 103 -17.79 -5.61 -12.85
C GLY A 103 -18.22 -6.27 -14.18
N ARG A 104 -19.39 -5.93 -14.74
CA ARG A 104 -19.91 -6.47 -16.00
C ARG A 104 -20.34 -5.33 -16.92
N PRO A 105 -20.12 -5.45 -18.24
CA PRO A 105 -20.57 -4.45 -19.19
C PRO A 105 -22.08 -4.30 -19.17
N LEU A 106 -22.55 -3.06 -19.29
CA LEU A 106 -23.95 -2.77 -19.54
C LEU A 106 -24.28 -3.01 -21.03
N GLU A 107 -25.56 -3.16 -21.28
CA GLU A 107 -26.09 -3.14 -22.66
C GLU A 107 -25.74 -1.79 -23.30
N LEU A 108 -25.29 -1.82 -24.57
CA LEU A 108 -24.74 -0.66 -25.28
C LEU A 108 -25.70 0.54 -25.29
N ARG A 109 -27.00 0.30 -25.55
CA ARG A 109 -28.01 1.36 -25.57
C ARG A 109 -28.20 2.00 -24.20
N SER A 110 -28.19 1.18 -23.15
CA SER A 110 -28.34 1.64 -21.77
C SER A 110 -27.11 2.47 -21.34
N ALA A 111 -25.89 2.04 -21.67
CA ALA A 111 -24.67 2.79 -21.39
C ALA A 111 -24.66 4.16 -22.10
N LEU A 112 -25.03 4.19 -23.37
CA LEU A 112 -25.14 5.44 -24.16
C LEU A 112 -26.21 6.37 -23.60
N ALA A 113 -27.42 5.85 -23.27
CA ALA A 113 -28.51 6.65 -22.72
C ALA A 113 -28.14 7.28 -21.36
N ILE A 114 -27.40 6.56 -20.52
CA ILE A 114 -26.86 7.10 -19.24
C ILE A 114 -25.83 8.19 -19.52
N ALA A 115 -24.84 7.93 -20.39
CA ALA A 115 -23.78 8.89 -20.70
C ALA A 115 -24.33 10.20 -21.32
N ILE A 116 -25.35 10.12 -22.17
CA ILE A 116 -26.02 11.29 -22.76
C ILE A 116 -26.65 12.14 -21.65
N GLN A 117 -27.36 11.53 -20.71
CA GLN A 117 -28.00 12.25 -19.60
C GLN A 117 -26.99 12.86 -18.63
N VAL A 118 -25.85 12.20 -18.40
CA VAL A 118 -24.70 12.76 -17.64
C VAL A 118 -24.17 13.99 -18.39
N ALA A 119 -23.98 13.88 -19.70
CA ALA A 119 -23.52 15.00 -20.52
C ALA A 119 -24.51 16.17 -20.53
N ASP A 120 -25.83 15.91 -20.52
CA ASP A 120 -26.87 16.94 -20.40
C ASP A 120 -26.77 17.67 -19.05
N ALA A 121 -26.56 16.96 -17.95
CA ALA A 121 -26.34 17.53 -16.63
C ALA A 121 -25.10 18.43 -16.60
N LEU A 122 -23.99 17.95 -17.14
CA LEU A 122 -22.73 18.68 -17.19
C LEU A 122 -22.82 19.91 -18.10
N ALA A 123 -23.50 19.85 -19.22
CA ALA A 123 -23.75 21.01 -20.10
C ALA A 123 -24.45 22.13 -19.35
N ALA A 124 -25.50 21.81 -18.58
CA ALA A 124 -26.21 22.78 -17.75
C ALA A 124 -25.37 23.41 -16.66
N ALA A 125 -24.48 22.63 -16.01
CA ALA A 125 -23.57 23.11 -14.98
C ALA A 125 -22.45 23.97 -15.57
N HIS A 126 -21.80 23.52 -16.65
CA HIS A 126 -20.72 24.24 -17.32
C HIS A 126 -21.19 25.58 -17.90
N ALA A 127 -22.43 25.67 -18.40
CA ALA A 127 -23.02 26.94 -18.86
C ALA A 127 -23.11 28.00 -17.75
N ARG A 128 -23.11 27.58 -16.48
CA ARG A 128 -23.08 28.45 -15.28
C ARG A 128 -21.71 28.55 -14.62
N GLY A 129 -20.66 28.05 -15.29
CA GLY A 129 -19.29 28.07 -14.79
C GLY A 129 -19.01 27.09 -13.65
N ILE A 130 -19.91 26.11 -13.41
CA ILE A 130 -19.79 25.11 -12.36
C ILE A 130 -19.17 23.85 -12.94
N ILE A 131 -18.05 23.41 -12.36
CA ILE A 131 -17.32 22.20 -12.75
C ILE A 131 -17.60 21.14 -11.68
N HIS A 132 -17.91 19.90 -12.10
CA HIS A 132 -18.26 18.84 -11.17
C HIS A 132 -17.05 18.26 -10.42
N ARG A 133 -15.93 18.04 -11.09
CA ARG A 133 -14.62 17.56 -10.57
C ARG A 133 -14.58 16.16 -9.95
N ASP A 134 -15.72 15.48 -9.77
CA ASP A 134 -15.83 14.15 -9.15
C ASP A 134 -16.87 13.25 -9.84
N ILE A 135 -16.94 13.31 -11.19
CA ILE A 135 -17.78 12.37 -11.97
C ILE A 135 -17.20 10.97 -11.83
N LYS A 136 -18.03 10.06 -11.31
CA LYS A 136 -17.73 8.63 -11.11
C LYS A 136 -19.01 7.80 -11.01
N ALA A 137 -18.91 6.49 -11.19
CA ALA A 137 -20.07 5.58 -11.17
C ALA A 137 -20.88 5.63 -9.86
N GLY A 138 -20.24 5.95 -8.73
CA GLY A 138 -20.92 6.11 -7.44
C GLY A 138 -21.78 7.38 -7.33
N ASN A 139 -21.45 8.44 -8.10
CA ASN A 139 -22.13 9.74 -8.08
C ASN A 139 -23.19 9.89 -9.18
N VAL A 140 -23.50 8.82 -9.92
CA VAL A 140 -24.53 8.82 -10.97
C VAL A 140 -25.60 7.79 -10.61
N MET A 141 -26.77 8.28 -10.18
CA MET A 141 -27.95 7.46 -9.86
C MET A 141 -28.82 7.27 -11.08
N VAL A 142 -29.37 6.07 -11.25
CA VAL A 142 -30.36 5.74 -12.28
C VAL A 142 -31.61 5.24 -11.58
N THR A 143 -32.72 5.91 -11.80
CA THR A 143 -34.05 5.52 -11.30
C THR A 143 -34.59 4.30 -12.04
N ASP A 144 -35.62 3.66 -11.50
CA ASP A 144 -36.28 2.54 -12.16
C ASP A 144 -36.98 2.96 -13.50
N SER A 145 -37.27 4.25 -13.68
CA SER A 145 -37.75 4.80 -14.95
C SER A 145 -36.65 5.11 -15.96
N GLY A 146 -35.36 4.86 -15.62
CA GLY A 146 -34.22 5.14 -16.48
C GLY A 146 -33.75 6.61 -16.47
N GLN A 147 -34.30 7.45 -15.57
CA GLN A 147 -33.85 8.82 -15.42
C GLN A 147 -32.54 8.83 -14.64
N VAL A 148 -31.54 9.57 -15.15
CA VAL A 148 -30.25 9.77 -14.47
C VAL A 148 -30.30 10.98 -13.57
N LYS A 149 -29.71 10.89 -12.39
CA LYS A 149 -29.44 11.99 -11.47
C LYS A 149 -27.96 12.02 -11.10
N VAL A 150 -27.26 13.07 -11.46
CA VAL A 150 -25.87 13.33 -11.04
C VAL A 150 -25.89 13.93 -9.63
N LEU A 151 -25.14 13.31 -8.72
CA LEU A 151 -25.02 13.67 -7.31
C LEU A 151 -23.72 14.42 -7.06
N ASP A 152 -23.63 15.12 -5.92
CA ASP A 152 -22.36 15.61 -5.32
C ASP A 152 -21.45 16.39 -6.26
N PHE A 153 -21.90 17.50 -6.81
CA PHE A 153 -21.02 18.47 -7.47
C PHE A 153 -19.90 18.87 -6.49
N GLY A 154 -18.67 18.57 -6.84
CA GLY A 154 -17.38 18.57 -6.13
C GLY A 154 -17.11 19.50 -4.95
N LEU A 155 -18.10 19.65 -4.08
CA LEU A 155 -18.12 20.55 -2.93
C LEU A 155 -16.92 20.39 -1.97
N ALA A 156 -16.30 19.20 -1.93
CA ALA A 156 -15.20 18.90 -1.00
C ALA A 156 -13.80 19.07 -1.60
N LYS A 157 -13.61 18.97 -2.93
CA LYS A 157 -12.26 19.01 -3.56
C LYS A 157 -11.66 20.41 -3.67
N LEU A 158 -12.46 21.46 -3.56
CA LEU A 158 -11.97 22.84 -3.62
C LEU A 158 -11.26 23.31 -2.35
N LEU A 159 -11.50 22.62 -1.23
CA LEU A 159 -10.81 22.87 0.02
C LEU A 159 -9.33 22.44 -0.04
N ASP A 160 -9.01 21.49 -0.91
CA ASP A 160 -7.65 20.96 -1.09
C ASP A 160 -6.77 21.82 -2.00
N GLU A 161 -7.33 22.51 -3.03
CA GLU A 161 -6.56 23.30 -3.98
C GLU A 161 -5.90 24.56 -3.39
N ASP A 162 -6.48 25.15 -2.35
CA ASP A 162 -5.93 26.39 -1.78
C ASP A 162 -5.07 26.18 -0.53
N ALA A 163 -5.17 25.05 0.13
CA ALA A 163 -4.15 24.61 1.07
C ALA A 163 -2.80 24.47 0.36
N ALA A 164 -2.84 23.96 -0.89
CA ALA A 164 -1.66 23.89 -1.76
C ALA A 164 -1.16 25.25 -2.27
N ARG A 165 -2.05 26.26 -2.46
CA ARG A 165 -1.68 27.60 -2.91
C ARG A 165 -1.18 28.54 -1.82
N ALA A 166 -1.59 28.30 -0.56
CA ALA A 166 -1.22 29.15 0.56
C ALA A 166 0.19 28.91 1.12
N GLY A 167 0.98 28.02 0.53
CA GLY A 167 2.39 27.77 0.89
C GLY A 167 2.62 27.14 2.27
N ASN A 168 1.57 26.72 2.96
CA ASN A 168 1.61 26.25 4.35
C ASN A 168 1.25 24.77 4.54
N MET A 169 1.24 23.98 3.47
CA MET A 169 1.16 22.52 3.58
C MET A 169 2.04 21.89 2.51
N HIS A 170 2.90 21.01 2.92
CA HIS A 170 3.74 20.21 2.04
C HIS A 170 2.87 19.52 0.97
N ARG A 171 3.28 19.63 -0.28
CA ARG A 171 2.68 19.01 -1.48
C ARG A 171 2.45 17.50 -1.36
N THR A 172 2.90 16.89 -0.27
CA THR A 172 2.91 15.45 0.03
C THR A 172 1.67 14.97 0.77
N GLU A 173 0.95 15.81 1.51
CA GLU A 173 -0.19 15.36 2.32
C GLU A 173 -1.51 15.23 1.55
N LEU A 174 -1.60 15.83 0.36
CA LEU A 174 -2.79 15.76 -0.51
C LEU A 174 -2.96 14.44 -1.27
N THR A 175 -1.96 13.56 -1.23
CA THR A 175 -1.96 12.29 -1.98
C THR A 175 -2.14 11.04 -1.14
N GLU A 176 -2.10 11.11 0.21
CA GLU A 176 -2.08 9.90 1.05
C GLU A 176 -3.26 9.72 2.00
N VAL A 177 -4.08 10.71 2.28
CA VAL A 177 -5.14 10.58 3.28
C VAL A 177 -6.51 10.77 2.63
N GLY A 178 -7.22 9.67 2.33
CA GLY A 178 -8.67 9.65 2.17
C GLY A 178 -9.24 9.66 0.76
N VAL A 179 -8.45 9.53 -0.32
CA VAL A 179 -9.01 9.32 -1.67
C VAL A 179 -9.25 7.81 -1.87
N PRO A 180 -10.51 7.34 -1.90
CA PRO A 180 -10.79 5.94 -2.20
C PRO A 180 -10.17 5.56 -3.55
N TYR A 181 -9.52 4.42 -3.65
CA TYR A 181 -8.90 3.86 -4.87
C TYR A 181 -9.77 4.06 -6.12
N GLY A 182 -11.10 3.85 -5.98
CA GLY A 182 -12.07 4.07 -7.05
C GLY A 182 -12.30 5.54 -7.46
N THR A 183 -11.88 6.53 -6.69
CA THR A 183 -12.02 7.96 -7.07
C THR A 183 -10.84 8.43 -7.93
N ALA A 184 -9.65 7.90 -7.70
CA ALA A 184 -8.45 8.24 -8.46
C ALA A 184 -8.51 7.76 -9.91
N THR A 185 -9.23 6.66 -10.19
CA THR A 185 -9.36 6.10 -11.54
C THR A 185 -10.16 6.98 -12.51
N TYR A 186 -10.99 7.89 -11.99
CA TYR A 186 -11.78 8.83 -12.80
C TYR A 186 -11.13 10.22 -12.88
N ALA A 187 -10.11 10.50 -12.09
CA ALA A 187 -9.45 11.80 -12.07
C ALA A 187 -8.79 12.08 -13.43
N ALA A 188 -8.94 13.30 -13.94
CA ALA A 188 -8.25 13.71 -15.15
C ALA A 188 -6.73 13.89 -14.90
N PRO A 189 -5.87 13.74 -15.94
CA PRO A 189 -4.42 13.91 -15.80
C PRO A 189 -3.99 15.20 -15.11
N GLU A 190 -4.62 16.33 -15.40
CA GLU A 190 -4.38 17.62 -14.76
C GLU A 190 -4.77 17.62 -13.27
N GLN A 191 -5.84 16.90 -12.88
CA GLN A 191 -6.19 16.70 -11.47
C GLN A 191 -5.15 15.83 -10.77
N ALA A 192 -4.69 14.77 -11.44
CA ALA A 192 -3.67 13.87 -10.91
C ALA A 192 -2.30 14.56 -10.76
N ARG A 193 -1.98 15.58 -11.60
CA ARG A 193 -0.76 16.40 -11.48
C ARG A 193 -0.89 17.54 -10.46
N GLY A 194 -2.12 17.90 -10.07
CA GLY A 194 -2.38 19.11 -9.25
C GLY A 194 -2.33 20.39 -10.06
N ASP A 195 -2.53 20.33 -11.38
CA ASP A 195 -2.57 21.48 -12.27
C ASP A 195 -3.90 22.24 -12.15
N LYS A 196 -4.01 23.40 -12.83
CA LYS A 196 -5.27 24.16 -12.88
C LYS A 196 -6.33 23.35 -13.65
N VAL A 197 -7.45 23.03 -12.99
CA VAL A 197 -8.54 22.20 -13.50
C VAL A 197 -9.64 23.09 -14.09
N ASP A 198 -10.11 22.75 -15.30
CA ASP A 198 -11.27 23.35 -15.93
C ASP A 198 -12.34 22.27 -16.27
N HIS A 199 -13.43 22.68 -16.94
CA HIS A 199 -14.56 21.81 -17.29
C HIS A 199 -14.20 20.61 -18.19
N ARG A 200 -13.02 20.62 -18.81
CA ARG A 200 -12.54 19.49 -19.63
C ARG A 200 -12.11 18.29 -18.79
N ALA A 201 -11.90 18.48 -17.49
CA ALA A 201 -11.70 17.37 -16.57
C ALA A 201 -12.96 16.51 -16.42
N ASP A 202 -14.15 17.13 -16.39
CA ASP A 202 -15.42 16.39 -16.35
C ASP A 202 -15.65 15.58 -17.64
N ILE A 203 -15.17 16.07 -18.78
CA ILE A 203 -15.24 15.36 -20.07
C ILE A 203 -14.38 14.08 -20.00
N PHE A 204 -13.17 14.17 -19.46
CA PHE A 204 -12.30 13.01 -19.25
C PHE A 204 -12.96 11.99 -18.31
N SER A 205 -13.46 12.44 -17.15
CA SER A 205 -14.13 11.57 -16.17
C SER A 205 -15.39 10.92 -16.73
N THR A 206 -16.13 11.62 -17.62
CA THR A 206 -17.27 11.06 -18.37
C THR A 206 -16.81 9.99 -19.37
N GLY A 207 -15.67 10.18 -20.02
CA GLY A 207 -15.04 9.17 -20.87
C GLY A 207 -14.67 7.91 -20.09
N VAL A 208 -14.09 8.06 -18.88
CA VAL A 208 -13.79 6.92 -17.98
C VAL A 208 -15.07 6.19 -17.58
N LEU A 209 -16.12 6.93 -17.17
CA LEU A 209 -17.41 6.37 -16.80
C LEU A 209 -18.05 5.60 -17.96
N LEU A 210 -18.01 6.16 -19.17
CA LEU A 210 -18.52 5.49 -20.36
C LEU A 210 -17.77 4.20 -20.67
N TYR A 211 -16.45 4.23 -20.61
CA TYR A 211 -15.61 3.05 -20.80
C TYR A 211 -15.94 1.96 -19.79
N GLU A 212 -16.06 2.30 -18.50
CA GLU A 212 -16.45 1.36 -17.45
C GLU A 212 -17.84 0.76 -17.71
N MET A 213 -18.82 1.56 -18.08
CA MET A 213 -20.15 1.06 -18.41
C MET A 213 -20.13 0.08 -19.59
N LEU A 214 -19.28 0.33 -20.59
CA LEU A 214 -19.18 -0.50 -21.78
C LEU A 214 -18.40 -1.79 -21.58
N THR A 215 -17.41 -1.81 -20.68
CA THR A 215 -16.48 -2.93 -20.55
C THR A 215 -16.57 -3.65 -19.20
N GLY A 216 -17.15 -3.02 -18.18
CA GLY A 216 -17.17 -3.51 -16.80
C GLY A 216 -15.86 -3.26 -16.03
N ILE A 217 -14.87 -2.64 -16.68
CA ILE A 217 -13.54 -2.35 -16.09
C ILE A 217 -13.14 -0.90 -16.35
N TRP A 218 -12.20 -0.38 -15.59
CA TRP A 218 -11.66 0.96 -15.82
C TRP A 218 -10.63 0.99 -16.97
N PRO A 219 -10.55 2.10 -17.74
CA PRO A 219 -9.58 2.22 -18.84
C PRO A 219 -8.13 2.31 -18.36
N PHE A 220 -7.93 2.85 -17.16
CA PHE A 220 -6.61 3.02 -16.53
C PHE A 220 -6.58 2.20 -15.25
N GLN A 221 -5.80 1.14 -15.25
CA GLN A 221 -5.71 0.18 -14.17
C GLN A 221 -4.28 0.17 -13.62
N GLY A 222 -4.14 -0.17 -12.34
CA GLY A 222 -2.88 -0.36 -11.68
C GLY A 222 -3.07 -1.22 -10.43
N LYS A 223 -2.00 -1.79 -9.91
CA LYS A 223 -2.04 -2.55 -8.67
C LYS A 223 -2.04 -1.65 -7.44
N THR A 224 -1.50 -0.45 -7.58
CA THR A 224 -1.43 0.56 -6.53
C THR A 224 -2.05 1.87 -7.00
N LEU A 225 -2.34 2.78 -6.07
CA LEU A 225 -2.80 4.14 -6.39
C LEU A 225 -1.80 4.89 -7.29
N VAL A 226 -0.51 4.63 -7.09
CA VAL A 226 0.58 5.18 -7.90
C VAL A 226 0.53 4.63 -9.32
N ASP A 227 0.31 3.32 -9.49
CA ASP A 227 0.19 2.71 -10.82
C ASP A 227 -1.04 3.25 -11.56
N VAL A 228 -2.17 3.40 -10.87
CA VAL A 228 -3.37 4.02 -11.44
C VAL A 228 -3.09 5.46 -11.84
N ARG A 229 -2.44 6.25 -10.99
CA ARG A 229 -2.03 7.62 -11.29
C ARG A 229 -1.09 7.66 -12.50
N HIS A 230 -0.11 6.78 -12.55
CA HIS A 230 0.79 6.65 -13.71
C HIS A 230 0.02 6.26 -14.97
N ALA A 231 -0.89 5.29 -14.88
CA ALA A 231 -1.73 4.88 -16.01
C ALA A 231 -2.67 6.03 -16.47
N VAL A 232 -3.22 6.80 -15.55
CA VAL A 232 -4.01 8.01 -15.86
C VAL A 232 -3.16 9.06 -16.57
N LEU A 233 -1.90 9.26 -16.14
CA LEU A 233 -1.01 10.27 -16.71
C LEU A 233 -0.44 9.84 -18.07
N HIS A 234 -0.07 8.58 -18.24
CA HIS A 234 0.76 8.12 -19.36
C HIS A 234 0.21 6.88 -20.09
N GLY A 235 -0.65 6.09 -19.46
CA GLY A 235 -1.17 4.86 -20.04
C GLY A 235 -2.21 5.11 -21.13
N ALA A 236 -2.26 4.23 -22.13
CA ALA A 236 -3.35 4.19 -23.11
C ALA A 236 -4.48 3.28 -22.61
N ALA A 237 -5.73 3.68 -22.86
CA ALA A 237 -6.87 2.79 -22.64
C ALA A 237 -6.84 1.65 -23.65
N LYS A 238 -7.19 0.43 -23.23
CA LYS A 238 -7.33 -0.68 -24.19
C LYS A 238 -8.47 -0.36 -25.18
N PRO A 239 -8.28 -0.64 -26.48
CA PRO A 239 -9.34 -0.47 -27.46
C PRO A 239 -10.60 -1.25 -27.07
N LEU A 240 -11.78 -0.71 -27.38
CA LEU A 240 -13.05 -1.40 -27.11
C LEU A 240 -13.13 -2.77 -27.76
N ALA A 241 -12.57 -2.94 -28.96
CA ALA A 241 -12.52 -4.22 -29.67
C ALA A 241 -11.80 -5.34 -28.88
N GLU A 242 -10.86 -4.98 -28.00
CA GLU A 242 -10.16 -5.92 -27.13
C GLU A 242 -10.85 -6.09 -25.76
N ALA A 243 -11.50 -5.02 -25.28
CA ALA A 243 -12.09 -4.98 -23.95
C ALA A 243 -13.56 -5.43 -23.91
N ARG A 244 -14.26 -5.39 -25.06
CA ARG A 244 -15.66 -5.80 -25.22
C ARG A 244 -15.80 -6.78 -26.38
N PRO A 245 -16.25 -8.05 -26.13
CA PRO A 245 -16.40 -9.07 -27.19
C PRO A 245 -17.48 -8.77 -28.23
N GLU A 246 -18.44 -7.91 -27.89
CA GLU A 246 -19.54 -7.53 -28.76
C GLU A 246 -19.13 -6.43 -29.72
N ALA A 247 -19.62 -6.51 -30.97
CA ALA A 247 -19.35 -5.50 -31.99
C ALA A 247 -19.83 -4.10 -31.53
N THR A 248 -18.91 -3.14 -31.55
CA THR A 248 -19.20 -1.75 -31.18
C THR A 248 -18.98 -0.85 -32.42
N PRO A 249 -19.82 0.20 -32.61
CA PRO A 249 -19.58 1.13 -33.69
C PRO A 249 -18.20 1.78 -33.60
N PRO A 250 -17.44 1.87 -34.73
CA PRO A 250 -16.09 2.49 -34.70
C PRO A 250 -16.08 3.93 -34.21
N ARG A 251 -17.15 4.66 -34.41
CA ARG A 251 -17.34 6.03 -33.92
C ARG A 251 -17.27 6.11 -32.39
N LEU A 252 -17.71 5.07 -31.68
CA LEU A 252 -17.66 5.03 -30.21
C LEU A 252 -16.20 4.98 -29.69
N GLN A 253 -15.33 4.25 -30.39
CA GLN A 253 -13.89 4.28 -30.08
C GLN A 253 -13.31 5.69 -30.24
N GLN A 254 -13.66 6.40 -31.33
CA GLN A 254 -13.21 7.77 -31.58
C GLN A 254 -13.67 8.75 -30.50
N ILE A 255 -14.90 8.58 -30.00
CA ILE A 255 -15.43 9.38 -28.88
C ILE A 255 -14.58 9.16 -27.63
N LEU A 256 -14.27 7.89 -27.28
CA LEU A 256 -13.47 7.57 -26.13
C LEU A 256 -12.02 8.05 -26.27
N ASP A 257 -11.40 7.85 -27.43
CA ASP A 257 -10.01 8.29 -27.68
C ASP A 257 -9.89 9.81 -27.47
N ARG A 258 -10.87 10.56 -27.97
CA ARG A 258 -10.93 12.01 -27.81
C ARG A 258 -11.24 12.44 -26.37
N ALA A 259 -12.17 11.80 -25.70
CA ALA A 259 -12.53 12.13 -24.32
C ALA A 259 -11.39 11.79 -23.34
N LEU A 260 -10.69 10.68 -23.56
CA LEU A 260 -9.60 10.16 -22.72
C LEU A 260 -8.21 10.67 -23.11
N ALA A 261 -8.11 11.63 -24.06
CA ALA A 261 -6.85 12.26 -24.42
C ALA A 261 -6.19 12.89 -23.18
N LYS A 262 -4.86 12.71 -23.03
CA LYS A 262 -4.11 13.16 -21.84
C LYS A 262 -4.05 14.68 -21.76
N GLU A 263 -3.80 15.33 -22.88
CA GLU A 263 -3.78 16.78 -22.97
C GLU A 263 -5.19 17.36 -23.10
N PRO A 264 -5.59 18.30 -22.22
CA PRO A 264 -6.93 18.91 -22.27
C PRO A 264 -7.27 19.56 -23.63
N SER A 265 -6.27 20.09 -24.36
CA SER A 265 -6.44 20.69 -25.68
C SER A 265 -6.84 19.69 -26.77
N ALA A 266 -6.49 18.42 -26.59
CA ALA A 266 -6.82 17.33 -27.53
C ALA A 266 -8.21 16.74 -27.29
N ARG A 267 -8.87 17.08 -26.17
CA ARG A 267 -10.23 16.60 -25.83
C ARG A 267 -11.31 17.41 -26.55
N TYR A 268 -12.53 17.01 -26.31
CA TYR A 268 -13.66 17.92 -26.56
C TYR A 268 -13.48 19.20 -25.75
N GLN A 269 -13.66 20.36 -26.40
CA GLN A 269 -13.50 21.66 -25.73
C GLN A 269 -14.78 22.10 -24.99
N LYS A 270 -15.91 21.45 -25.26
CA LYS A 270 -17.18 21.54 -24.52
C LYS A 270 -17.78 20.15 -24.46
N ILE A 271 -18.68 19.92 -23.50
CA ILE A 271 -19.36 18.62 -23.36
C ILE A 271 -20.43 18.41 -24.44
N ASP A 272 -21.01 19.49 -25.02
CA ASP A 272 -22.09 19.42 -26.01
C ASP A 272 -21.70 18.63 -27.25
N PRO A 273 -20.55 18.84 -27.93
CA PRO A 273 -20.14 18.01 -29.05
C PRO A 273 -20.00 16.52 -28.72
N MET A 274 -19.48 16.18 -27.51
CA MET A 274 -19.42 14.79 -27.05
C MET A 274 -20.84 14.19 -26.92
N ARG A 275 -21.76 14.95 -26.34
CA ARG A 275 -23.17 14.56 -26.19
C ARG A 275 -23.83 14.30 -27.56
N GLU A 276 -23.60 15.16 -28.55
CA GLU A 276 -24.13 15.01 -29.92
C GLU A 276 -23.57 13.78 -30.61
N ASP A 277 -22.25 13.52 -30.46
CA ASP A 277 -21.63 12.32 -31.00
C ASP A 277 -22.19 11.05 -30.33
N LEU A 278 -22.41 11.05 -29.01
CA LEU A 278 -23.08 9.93 -28.33
C LEU A 278 -24.50 9.70 -28.79
N ARG A 279 -25.28 10.78 -29.05
CA ARG A 279 -26.62 10.69 -29.60
C ARG A 279 -26.63 10.10 -31.01
N ALA A 280 -25.68 10.48 -31.86
CA ALA A 280 -25.54 9.92 -33.20
C ALA A 280 -25.24 8.42 -33.16
N VAL A 281 -24.34 7.96 -32.26
CA VAL A 281 -24.09 6.52 -32.07
C VAL A 281 -25.32 5.80 -31.54
N LEU A 282 -26.07 6.39 -30.61
CA LEU A 282 -27.33 5.80 -30.12
C LEU A 282 -28.37 5.64 -31.24
N GLN A 283 -28.50 6.62 -32.14
CA GLN A 283 -29.37 6.54 -33.31
C GLN A 283 -28.91 5.45 -34.29
N GLU A 284 -27.59 5.34 -34.53
CA GLU A 284 -27.02 4.30 -35.40
C GLU A 284 -27.34 2.90 -34.86
N VAL A 285 -27.13 2.67 -33.57
CA VAL A 285 -27.46 1.40 -32.90
C VAL A 285 -28.96 1.14 -32.81
N SER A 286 -29.82 2.19 -32.82
CA SER A 286 -31.26 2.08 -32.77
C SER A 286 -31.92 1.99 -34.16
N GLY A 287 -31.24 2.44 -35.20
CA GLY A 287 -31.76 2.62 -36.56
C GLY A 287 -31.76 1.38 -37.45
N GLY A 288 -31.44 0.19 -36.92
CA GLY A 288 -31.68 -1.10 -37.61
C GLY A 288 -33.16 -1.51 -37.78
N GLY A 289 -34.14 -0.64 -37.45
CA GLY A 289 -35.56 -0.83 -37.61
C GLY A 289 -36.27 0.54 -37.69
N ALA A 290 -36.78 0.88 -38.83
CA ALA A 290 -37.44 2.16 -39.09
C ALA A 290 -38.56 2.45 -38.09
N SER A 291 -38.61 3.63 -37.46
CA SER A 291 -39.80 4.49 -37.28
C SER A 291 -39.60 5.64 -36.28
N GLN A 292 -39.94 6.83 -36.77
CA GLN A 292 -40.46 8.07 -36.13
C GLN A 292 -39.73 8.78 -35.02
N PRO A 293 -39.58 10.13 -35.09
CA PRO A 293 -38.96 10.95 -34.07
C PRO A 293 -39.98 11.32 -32.97
N GLY A 294 -39.70 10.98 -31.76
CA GLY A 294 -40.46 11.45 -30.62
C GLY A 294 -40.46 10.52 -29.41
N GLN A 295 -39.51 10.67 -28.55
CA GLN A 295 -39.44 10.47 -27.12
C GLN A 295 -38.08 9.89 -26.75
N PRO A 296 -37.39 10.35 -25.68
CA PRO A 296 -36.15 9.73 -25.20
C PRO A 296 -36.47 8.31 -24.72
N GLY A 297 -35.84 7.32 -25.38
CA GLY A 297 -36.03 5.91 -25.07
C GLY A 297 -35.82 5.59 -23.62
N ALA A 298 -36.79 4.93 -23.00
CA ALA A 298 -36.64 4.41 -21.64
C ALA A 298 -35.47 3.43 -21.57
N VAL A 299 -34.61 3.62 -20.58
CA VAL A 299 -33.54 2.69 -20.26
C VAL A 299 -34.16 1.37 -19.83
N VAL A 300 -33.92 0.31 -20.58
CA VAL A 300 -34.38 -1.03 -20.20
C VAL A 300 -33.51 -1.51 -19.05
N MET A 301 -34.07 -1.51 -17.86
CA MET A 301 -33.41 -2.08 -16.68
C MET A 301 -33.36 -3.61 -16.80
N PRO A 302 -32.24 -4.25 -16.54
CA PRO A 302 -32.19 -5.70 -16.44
C PRO A 302 -33.11 -6.14 -15.29
N SER A 303 -34.15 -6.91 -15.60
CA SER A 303 -35.04 -7.49 -14.60
C SER A 303 -34.24 -8.32 -13.60
N ALA A 304 -34.52 -8.16 -12.32
CA ALA A 304 -33.99 -9.01 -11.28
C ALA A 304 -34.32 -10.47 -11.61
N PRO A 305 -33.38 -11.40 -11.44
CA PRO A 305 -33.66 -12.82 -11.68
C PRO A 305 -34.77 -13.28 -10.75
N ARG A 306 -35.89 -13.70 -11.30
CA ARG A 306 -36.92 -14.43 -10.57
C ARG A 306 -36.30 -15.68 -9.99
N HIS A 307 -36.41 -15.87 -8.69
CA HIS A 307 -36.04 -17.07 -7.99
C HIS A 307 -36.74 -18.27 -8.62
N LEU A 308 -36.00 -19.06 -9.39
CA LEU A 308 -36.35 -20.44 -9.69
C LEU A 308 -35.75 -21.31 -8.57
N ALA A 309 -36.60 -21.81 -7.73
CA ALA A 309 -36.27 -22.84 -6.76
C ALA A 309 -35.78 -24.10 -7.47
N GLY A 310 -34.67 -24.67 -7.02
CA GLY A 310 -34.24 -26.03 -7.30
C GLY A 310 -33.24 -26.20 -8.43
N ALA A 311 -31.94 -26.00 -8.15
CA ALA A 311 -30.86 -26.76 -8.78
C ALA A 311 -29.56 -26.60 -7.95
N ASN A 312 -28.97 -27.70 -7.67
CA ASN A 312 -27.81 -27.99 -6.82
C ASN A 312 -26.58 -27.10 -7.16
N PRO A 313 -25.93 -26.43 -6.17
CA PRO A 313 -24.84 -25.49 -6.44
C PRO A 313 -23.54 -26.10 -6.96
N VAL A 314 -23.35 -27.41 -6.82
CA VAL A 314 -22.12 -28.11 -7.20
C VAL A 314 -21.92 -28.21 -8.73
N ALA A 315 -22.99 -28.19 -9.51
CA ALA A 315 -22.89 -28.32 -10.98
C ALA A 315 -22.49 -27.00 -11.69
N ARG A 316 -22.50 -25.85 -10.99
CA ARG A 316 -22.18 -24.54 -11.57
C ARG A 316 -20.71 -24.18 -11.44
N ALA A 317 -20.04 -24.68 -10.39
CA ALA A 317 -18.61 -24.44 -10.14
C ALA A 317 -17.71 -25.19 -11.15
N VAL A 318 -18.13 -26.41 -11.58
CA VAL A 318 -17.33 -27.23 -12.50
C VAL A 318 -17.31 -26.68 -13.94
N ARG A 319 -18.32 -25.89 -14.35
CA ARG A 319 -18.40 -25.32 -15.70
C ARG A 319 -17.61 -24.02 -15.86
N TRP A 320 -17.29 -23.33 -14.75
CA TRP A 320 -16.50 -22.10 -14.75
C TRP A 320 -15.00 -22.40 -14.83
N LEU A 321 -14.55 -23.49 -14.17
CA LEU A 321 -13.14 -23.94 -14.18
C LEU A 321 -12.66 -24.48 -15.55
N LYS A 322 -13.56 -24.89 -16.43
CA LYS A 322 -13.19 -25.40 -17.77
C LYS A 322 -13.03 -24.34 -18.86
N ARG A 323 -13.34 -23.04 -18.58
CA ARG A 323 -13.20 -21.93 -19.56
C ARG A 323 -11.97 -21.03 -19.36
N GLY A 324 -11.13 -21.30 -18.37
CA GLY A 324 -9.98 -20.47 -18.01
C GLY A 324 -8.61 -20.96 -18.51
N LEU A 325 -8.55 -22.05 -19.27
CA LEU A 325 -7.30 -22.61 -19.80
C LEU A 325 -7.44 -22.84 -21.30
N GLY A 326 -7.10 -21.83 -22.08
CA GLY A 326 -7.05 -21.88 -23.55
C GLY A 326 -5.93 -21.02 -24.08
N SER A 327 -4.82 -21.69 -24.37
CA SER A 327 -3.86 -21.49 -25.47
C SER A 327 -3.27 -20.11 -25.77
N ALA A 328 -1.95 -20.02 -25.57
CA ALA A 328 -1.09 -19.16 -26.39
C ALA A 328 -0.24 -20.08 -27.28
N GLU A 329 -0.57 -20.15 -28.55
CA GLU A 329 0.30 -20.73 -29.60
C GLU A 329 1.14 -19.62 -30.20
N SER A 330 2.45 -19.81 -30.21
CA SER A 330 3.38 -19.05 -31.04
C SER A 330 3.87 -19.94 -32.18
N HIS A 331 3.62 -19.48 -33.39
CA HIS A 331 4.12 -20.09 -34.64
C HIS A 331 5.65 -20.01 -34.76
N SER A 332 6.29 -21.10 -35.11
CA SER A 332 7.33 -21.11 -36.12
C SER A 332 7.50 -22.52 -36.69
N SER A 333 7.32 -22.59 -37.98
CA SER A 333 7.47 -23.73 -38.87
C SER A 333 8.95 -24.16 -39.04
N SER A 334 9.24 -25.44 -38.99
CA SER A 334 10.11 -26.10 -39.95
C SER A 334 10.00 -27.61 -39.86
N SER A 335 9.64 -28.18 -40.97
CA SER A 335 9.56 -29.61 -41.33
C SER A 335 10.88 -30.34 -41.18
N LEU A 336 10.81 -31.61 -40.79
CA LEU A 336 11.44 -32.73 -41.48
C LEU A 336 10.99 -34.08 -40.87
N SER A 337 10.82 -35.04 -41.80
CA SER A 337 10.14 -36.33 -41.73
C SER A 337 11.00 -37.50 -41.21
N LEU A 338 10.25 -38.58 -40.81
CA LEU A 338 10.58 -40.00 -40.86
C LEU A 338 11.48 -40.57 -39.72
N THR A 339 11.08 -41.58 -38.99
CA THR A 339 10.72 -42.97 -39.37
C THR A 339 10.25 -43.74 -38.11
N HIS A 340 9.42 -44.73 -38.34
CA HIS A 340 8.92 -45.74 -37.40
C HIS A 340 10.03 -46.53 -36.68
N THR A 341 9.79 -46.94 -35.42
CA THR A 341 9.91 -48.35 -34.98
C THR A 341 9.29 -48.55 -33.57
N SER A 342 8.36 -49.53 -33.54
CA SER A 342 7.96 -50.53 -32.55
C SER A 342 7.98 -50.27 -31.05
N GLN A 343 6.77 -50.48 -30.51
CA GLN A 343 6.29 -50.96 -29.22
C GLN A 343 7.31 -51.66 -28.31
N GLN A 344 7.34 -51.21 -27.06
CA GLN A 344 7.38 -52.10 -25.88
C GLN A 344 6.63 -51.43 -24.73
N ASP A 345 5.63 -52.14 -24.22
CA ASP A 345 4.83 -51.79 -23.06
C ASP A 345 5.68 -51.78 -21.78
N VAL A 346 5.71 -50.65 -21.11
CA VAL A 346 6.12 -50.58 -19.70
C VAL A 346 4.99 -49.96 -18.92
N HIS A 347 4.32 -50.78 -18.13
CA HIS A 347 3.39 -50.31 -17.10
C HIS A 347 4.12 -49.40 -16.11
N VAL A 348 3.88 -48.10 -16.17
CA VAL A 348 4.22 -47.16 -15.12
C VAL A 348 2.92 -46.80 -14.42
N THR A 349 2.76 -47.26 -13.19
CA THR A 349 1.76 -46.78 -12.25
C THR A 349 1.88 -45.26 -12.13
N PRO A 350 0.79 -44.51 -12.23
CA PRO A 350 0.83 -43.06 -12.01
C PRO A 350 1.06 -42.82 -10.52
N THR A 351 2.26 -42.38 -10.18
CA THR A 351 2.53 -41.73 -8.91
C THR A 351 1.68 -40.45 -8.87
N SER A 352 0.77 -40.38 -7.95
CA SER A 352 -0.03 -39.19 -7.66
C SER A 352 0.88 -38.00 -7.43
N ILE A 353 0.91 -37.08 -8.38
CA ILE A 353 1.44 -35.73 -8.16
C ILE A 353 0.44 -35.07 -7.20
N GLY A 354 0.88 -34.87 -5.95
CA GLY A 354 0.11 -34.18 -4.94
C GLY A 354 -0.40 -32.85 -5.47
N SER A 355 -1.69 -32.64 -5.39
CA SER A 355 -2.30 -31.33 -5.53
C SER A 355 -1.60 -30.39 -4.56
N SER A 356 -0.97 -29.33 -5.05
CA SER A 356 -0.52 -28.26 -4.18
C SER A 356 -1.77 -27.63 -3.57
N GLU A 357 -2.06 -27.98 -2.33
CA GLU A 357 -3.07 -27.26 -1.53
C GLU A 357 -2.66 -25.81 -1.49
N GLN A 358 -3.50 -24.97 -2.05
CA GLN A 358 -3.30 -23.54 -2.08
C GLN A 358 -3.44 -23.03 -0.65
N LYS A 359 -2.33 -22.62 -0.01
CA LYS A 359 -2.31 -22.11 1.34
C LYS A 359 -3.28 -20.93 1.45
N LYS A 360 -4.13 -20.94 2.47
CA LYS A 360 -4.99 -19.79 2.77
C LYS A 360 -4.15 -18.63 3.29
N SER A 361 -4.56 -17.41 3.00
CA SER A 361 -3.90 -16.19 3.44
C SER A 361 -4.80 -15.37 4.34
N VAL A 362 -4.23 -14.78 5.42
CA VAL A 362 -4.97 -13.95 6.37
C VAL A 362 -4.19 -12.68 6.72
N ALA A 363 -4.91 -11.59 6.90
CA ALA A 363 -4.40 -10.36 7.50
C ALA A 363 -5.13 -10.11 8.83
N ILE A 364 -4.38 -9.69 9.83
CA ILE A 364 -4.90 -9.30 11.15
C ILE A 364 -4.74 -7.79 11.26
N LEU A 365 -5.83 -7.04 11.27
CA LEU A 365 -5.77 -5.59 11.40
C LEU A 365 -5.50 -5.15 12.84
N PRO A 366 -4.90 -3.97 13.08
CA PRO A 366 -4.76 -3.42 14.41
C PRO A 366 -6.11 -3.37 15.13
N PHE A 367 -6.13 -3.75 16.40
CA PHE A 367 -7.35 -3.82 17.19
C PHE A 367 -7.81 -2.41 17.56
N ARG A 368 -9.10 -2.15 17.50
CA ARG A 368 -9.65 -0.83 17.80
C ARG A 368 -9.94 -0.66 19.29
N ASN A 369 -9.32 0.33 19.94
CA ASN A 369 -9.62 0.71 21.31
C ASN A 369 -10.97 1.46 21.37
N LEU A 370 -11.98 0.87 22.03
CA LEU A 370 -13.30 1.49 22.20
C LEU A 370 -13.43 2.32 23.47
N SER A 371 -12.46 2.21 24.39
CA SER A 371 -12.48 2.99 25.66
C SER A 371 -11.90 4.38 25.49
N ASN A 372 -11.19 4.67 24.38
CA ASN A 372 -10.44 5.90 24.14
C ASN A 372 -9.44 6.26 25.27
N ASP A 373 -9.01 5.26 26.05
CA ASP A 373 -7.99 5.43 27.09
C ASP A 373 -6.59 5.34 26.47
N PRO A 374 -5.80 6.42 26.48
CA PRO A 374 -4.45 6.42 25.90
C PRO A 374 -3.49 5.44 26.60
N ALA A 375 -3.72 5.14 27.89
CA ALA A 375 -2.85 4.25 28.68
C ALA A 375 -2.85 2.80 28.17
N ILE A 376 -3.86 2.41 27.40
CA ILE A 376 -4.02 1.06 26.83
C ILE A 376 -4.02 1.05 25.30
N SER A 377 -3.68 2.17 24.65
CA SER A 377 -3.64 2.26 23.19
C SER A 377 -2.57 1.35 22.57
N PHE A 378 -1.53 1.00 23.34
CA PHE A 378 -0.50 0.06 22.87
C PHE A 378 -1.06 -1.32 22.51
N TYR A 379 -2.19 -1.74 23.09
CA TYR A 379 -2.85 -2.99 22.71
C TYR A 379 -3.37 -2.99 21.27
N GLU A 380 -3.61 -1.83 20.66
CA GLU A 380 -4.12 -1.77 19.29
C GLU A 380 -3.21 -2.49 18.29
N PHE A 381 -1.94 -2.18 18.33
CA PHE A 381 -0.93 -2.82 17.46
C PHE A 381 -0.40 -4.11 18.09
N ALA A 382 -0.06 -4.08 19.38
CA ALA A 382 0.63 -5.18 20.02
C ALA A 382 -0.19 -6.49 20.05
N LEU A 383 -1.52 -6.44 20.25
CA LEU A 383 -2.36 -7.64 20.19
C LEU A 383 -2.45 -8.20 18.77
N ALA A 384 -2.56 -7.34 17.76
CA ALA A 384 -2.58 -7.80 16.38
C ALA A 384 -1.24 -8.46 15.99
N ASP A 385 -0.13 -7.84 16.36
CA ASP A 385 1.22 -8.32 16.12
C ASP A 385 1.48 -9.66 16.85
N ALA A 386 1.02 -9.79 18.08
CA ALA A 386 1.10 -11.03 18.83
C ALA A 386 0.31 -12.18 18.18
N VAL A 387 -0.92 -11.92 17.72
CA VAL A 387 -1.72 -12.91 16.97
C VAL A 387 -1.06 -13.28 15.65
N ILE A 388 -0.43 -12.32 14.94
CA ILE A 388 0.34 -12.57 13.72
C ILE A 388 1.50 -13.52 14.02
N THR A 389 2.24 -13.28 15.10
CA THR A 389 3.40 -14.08 15.50
C THR A 389 2.98 -15.53 15.79
N GLU A 390 1.89 -15.72 16.52
CA GLU A 390 1.37 -17.08 16.79
C GLU A 390 0.89 -17.81 15.52
N LEU A 391 0.14 -17.12 14.68
CA LEU A 391 -0.37 -17.72 13.45
C LEU A 391 0.72 -17.99 12.41
N ALA A 392 1.86 -17.30 12.47
CA ALA A 392 2.99 -17.53 11.57
C ALA A 392 3.62 -18.94 11.75
N ARG A 393 3.38 -19.60 12.90
CA ARG A 393 3.79 -20.99 13.17
C ARG A 393 2.95 -22.02 12.40
N VAL A 394 1.77 -21.66 11.93
CA VAL A 394 0.85 -22.54 11.19
C VAL A 394 1.28 -22.66 9.73
N ARG A 395 1.84 -23.80 9.32
CA ARG A 395 2.40 -24.02 7.98
C ARG A 395 1.37 -23.96 6.85
N ALA A 396 0.12 -24.29 7.15
CA ALA A 396 -1.00 -24.26 6.20
C ALA A 396 -1.53 -22.84 5.93
N LEU A 397 -1.05 -21.82 6.68
CA LEU A 397 -1.51 -20.44 6.62
C LEU A 397 -0.40 -19.52 6.12
N THR A 398 -0.77 -18.51 5.32
CA THR A 398 0.09 -17.38 4.97
C THR A 398 -0.42 -16.16 5.71
N VAL A 399 0.30 -15.71 6.72
CA VAL A 399 -0.08 -14.53 7.53
C VAL A 399 0.65 -13.30 7.01
N ARG A 400 -0.07 -12.18 6.83
CA ARG A 400 0.58 -10.93 6.46
C ARG A 400 1.35 -10.35 7.64
N PRO A 401 2.61 -9.92 7.43
CA PRO A 401 3.45 -9.42 8.51
C PRO A 401 2.95 -8.08 9.07
N SER A 402 3.33 -7.79 10.30
CA SER A 402 2.95 -6.58 11.04
C SER A 402 3.33 -5.28 10.34
N SER A 403 4.41 -5.30 9.54
CA SER A 403 4.83 -4.16 8.73
C SER A 403 3.79 -3.71 7.71
N MET A 404 2.96 -4.63 7.21
CA MET A 404 1.93 -4.32 6.23
C MET A 404 0.64 -3.79 6.87
N ILE A 405 0.42 -4.07 8.17
CA ILE A 405 -0.82 -3.69 8.85
C ILE A 405 -0.69 -2.39 9.66
N VAL A 406 0.52 -1.95 9.97
CA VAL A 406 0.77 -0.77 10.82
C VAL A 406 0.11 0.51 10.29
N LYS A 407 -0.01 0.64 8.97
CA LYS A 407 -0.66 1.78 8.32
C LYS A 407 -2.16 1.91 8.66
N TYR A 408 -2.81 0.83 9.09
CA TYR A 408 -4.22 0.83 9.48
C TYR A 408 -4.45 1.21 10.95
N GLN A 409 -3.40 1.36 11.77
CA GLN A 409 -3.55 1.73 13.18
C GLN A 409 -4.10 3.15 13.30
N GLY A 410 -5.17 3.29 14.08
CA GLY A 410 -5.88 4.57 14.26
C GLY A 410 -6.76 4.97 13.06
N GLN A 411 -6.84 4.14 12.01
CA GLN A 411 -7.70 4.40 10.85
C GLN A 411 -9.01 3.61 10.93
N GLN A 412 -10.08 4.21 10.42
CA GLN A 412 -11.36 3.52 10.22
C GLN A 412 -11.40 2.94 8.80
N THR A 413 -10.69 1.85 8.58
CA THR A 413 -10.66 1.17 7.27
C THR A 413 -11.71 0.06 7.23
N ASP A 414 -12.38 -0.10 6.09
CA ASP A 414 -13.22 -1.29 5.84
C ASP A 414 -12.31 -2.52 5.84
N PRO A 415 -12.54 -3.52 6.71
CA PRO A 415 -11.70 -4.70 6.80
C PRO A 415 -11.54 -5.43 5.46
N ARG A 416 -12.59 -5.46 4.64
CA ARG A 416 -12.52 -6.09 3.30
C ARG A 416 -11.65 -5.30 2.33
N GLU A 417 -11.65 -3.98 2.43
CA GLU A 417 -10.80 -3.13 1.62
C GLU A 417 -9.34 -3.34 2.00
N ALA A 418 -9.05 -3.38 3.30
CA ALA A 418 -7.73 -3.73 3.81
C ALA A 418 -7.30 -5.15 3.39
N GLY A 419 -8.20 -6.14 3.47
CA GLY A 419 -7.91 -7.50 3.02
C GLY A 419 -7.60 -7.61 1.53
N ARG A 420 -8.30 -6.84 0.68
CA ARG A 420 -8.01 -6.77 -0.76
C ARG A 420 -6.68 -6.08 -1.05
N GLU A 421 -6.39 -4.99 -0.35
CA GLU A 421 -5.12 -4.28 -0.48
C GLU A 421 -3.93 -5.13 -0.03
N LEU A 422 -4.14 -5.96 1.01
CA LEU A 422 -3.15 -6.90 1.52
C LEU A 422 -3.11 -8.22 0.72
N GLU A 423 -3.95 -8.37 -0.31
CA GLU A 423 -4.05 -9.57 -1.15
C GLU A 423 -4.22 -10.83 -0.30
N THR A 424 -5.21 -10.85 0.60
CA THR A 424 -5.51 -11.98 1.48
C THR A 424 -6.88 -12.58 1.21
N ASP A 425 -7.05 -13.87 1.51
CA ASP A 425 -8.33 -14.57 1.39
C ASP A 425 -9.28 -14.19 2.52
N ALA A 426 -8.73 -13.92 3.72
CA ALA A 426 -9.49 -13.55 4.89
C ALA A 426 -8.83 -12.38 5.63
N VAL A 427 -9.65 -11.62 6.38
CA VAL A 427 -9.19 -10.50 7.20
C VAL A 427 -9.86 -10.54 8.58
N LEU A 428 -9.05 -10.43 9.63
CA LEU A 428 -9.51 -10.26 11.00
C LEU A 428 -9.61 -8.77 11.33
N ALA A 429 -10.80 -8.34 11.75
CA ALA A 429 -11.03 -7.05 12.36
C ALA A 429 -11.47 -7.24 13.80
N ALA A 430 -10.82 -6.57 14.74
CA ALA A 430 -11.14 -6.68 16.14
C ALA A 430 -11.20 -5.32 16.83
N SER A 431 -11.95 -5.26 17.92
CA SER A 431 -12.02 -4.13 18.82
C SER A 431 -11.98 -4.60 20.26
N PHE A 432 -11.47 -3.76 21.15
CA PHE A 432 -11.44 -4.08 22.56
C PHE A 432 -11.98 -2.95 23.44
N LEU A 433 -12.49 -3.37 24.61
CA LEU A 433 -12.96 -2.49 25.67
C LEU A 433 -12.41 -2.99 27.00
N ARG A 434 -11.69 -2.15 27.74
CA ARG A 434 -11.23 -2.47 29.10
C ARG A 434 -12.15 -1.81 30.12
N GLY A 435 -12.65 -2.61 31.07
CA GLY A 435 -13.44 -2.17 32.20
C GLY A 435 -12.87 -2.72 33.49
N GLY A 436 -12.02 -1.95 34.17
CA GLY A 436 -11.29 -2.40 35.35
C GLY A 436 -10.32 -3.55 35.02
N GLU A 437 -10.51 -4.70 35.71
CA GLU A 437 -9.68 -5.90 35.50
C GLU A 437 -10.19 -6.79 34.35
N ARG A 438 -11.21 -6.39 33.62
CA ARG A 438 -11.75 -7.17 32.48
C ARG A 438 -11.43 -6.49 31.14
N LEU A 439 -10.99 -7.29 30.22
CA LEU A 439 -10.78 -6.93 28.81
C LEU A 439 -11.78 -7.72 27.96
N ARG A 440 -12.60 -6.99 27.22
CA ARG A 440 -13.53 -7.58 26.25
C ARG A 440 -13.04 -7.32 24.87
N VAL A 441 -12.80 -8.38 24.08
CA VAL A 441 -12.46 -8.31 22.66
C VAL A 441 -13.64 -8.81 21.84
N THR A 442 -14.00 -8.04 20.82
CA THR A 442 -14.94 -8.46 19.79
C THR A 442 -14.15 -8.61 18.51
N ALA A 443 -14.10 -9.82 17.96
CA ALA A 443 -13.32 -10.15 16.76
C ALA A 443 -14.24 -10.70 15.68
N GLN A 444 -13.95 -10.39 14.43
CA GLN A 444 -14.67 -10.81 13.23
C GLN A 444 -13.69 -11.20 12.15
N LEU A 445 -13.79 -12.43 11.67
CA LEU A 445 -13.05 -12.92 10.51
C LEU A 445 -13.97 -12.89 9.29
N LEU A 446 -13.54 -12.18 8.27
CA LEU A 446 -14.32 -11.93 7.05
C LEU A 446 -13.60 -12.57 5.86
N ASP A 447 -14.35 -13.23 4.99
CA ASP A 447 -13.88 -13.58 3.66
C ASP A 447 -13.76 -12.31 2.80
N VAL A 448 -12.59 -12.09 2.23
CA VAL A 448 -12.29 -10.86 1.49
C VAL A 448 -13.04 -10.78 0.17
N GLN A 449 -13.25 -11.91 -0.50
CA GLN A 449 -13.93 -11.96 -1.80
C GLN A 449 -15.44 -11.82 -1.66
N SER A 450 -16.07 -12.70 -0.86
CA SER A 450 -17.52 -12.73 -0.71
C SER A 450 -18.03 -11.64 0.24
N GLY A 451 -17.24 -11.30 1.27
CA GLY A 451 -17.64 -10.46 2.38
C GLY A 451 -18.46 -11.19 3.43
N ASP A 452 -18.51 -12.51 3.33
CA ASP A 452 -19.19 -13.32 4.30
C ASP A 452 -18.42 -13.32 5.63
N LEU A 453 -19.16 -13.32 6.72
CA LEU A 453 -18.62 -13.46 8.04
C LEU A 453 -18.29 -14.96 8.26
N LEU A 454 -16.99 -15.28 8.23
CA LEU A 454 -16.52 -16.64 8.48
C LEU A 454 -16.66 -17.02 9.94
N TRP A 455 -16.39 -16.05 10.81
CA TRP A 455 -16.47 -16.20 12.25
C TRP A 455 -16.64 -14.84 12.93
N SER A 456 -17.41 -14.80 14.04
CA SER A 456 -17.50 -13.66 14.94
C SER A 456 -17.66 -14.17 16.37
N ASP A 457 -16.90 -13.58 17.27
CA ASP A 457 -16.99 -13.92 18.69
C ASP A 457 -16.73 -12.71 19.58
N ARG A 458 -17.20 -12.82 20.81
CA ARG A 458 -16.93 -11.89 21.87
C ARG A 458 -16.24 -12.65 23.01
N ILE A 459 -14.99 -12.31 23.21
CA ILE A 459 -14.11 -12.96 24.18
C ILE A 459 -13.98 -12.02 25.38
N ASP A 460 -14.39 -12.49 26.55
CA ASP A 460 -14.21 -11.78 27.82
C ASP A 460 -13.05 -12.46 28.57
N ALA A 461 -11.97 -11.70 28.80
CA ALA A 461 -10.79 -12.17 29.53
C ALA A 461 -10.52 -11.29 30.75
N ASP A 462 -9.80 -11.81 31.74
CA ASP A 462 -9.14 -11.00 32.75
C ASP A 462 -8.04 -10.16 32.06
N ALA A 463 -7.98 -8.87 32.36
CA ALA A 463 -6.94 -8.01 31.78
C ALA A 463 -5.52 -8.45 32.19
N ARG A 464 -5.42 -9.32 33.19
CA ARG A 464 -4.17 -9.96 33.62
C ARG A 464 -3.86 -11.26 32.85
N ASP A 465 -4.80 -11.76 32.05
CA ASP A 465 -4.66 -13.00 31.30
C ASP A 465 -4.76 -12.75 29.79
N ILE A 466 -3.93 -11.82 29.31
CA ILE A 466 -3.87 -11.41 27.90
C ILE A 466 -3.33 -12.53 27.02
N ILE A 467 -2.50 -13.40 27.59
CA ILE A 467 -1.92 -14.55 26.88
C ILE A 467 -3.04 -15.51 26.47
N ALA A 468 -3.88 -15.95 27.41
CA ALA A 468 -5.00 -16.81 27.10
C ALA A 468 -5.98 -16.18 26.10
N LEU A 469 -6.11 -14.85 26.11
CA LEU A 469 -6.91 -14.12 25.12
C LEU A 469 -6.33 -14.25 23.73
N GLN A 470 -5.03 -14.03 23.57
CA GLN A 470 -4.32 -14.15 22.29
C GLN A 470 -4.43 -15.57 21.72
N ASP A 471 -4.11 -16.57 22.55
CA ASP A 471 -4.19 -17.97 22.16
C ASP A 471 -5.62 -18.35 21.72
N THR A 472 -6.61 -17.87 22.46
CA THR A 472 -8.03 -18.08 22.10
C THR A 472 -8.33 -17.45 20.73
N ILE A 473 -7.85 -16.24 20.44
CA ILE A 473 -8.08 -15.59 19.15
C ILE A 473 -7.40 -16.37 18.03
N ALA A 474 -6.13 -16.78 18.21
CA ALA A 474 -5.40 -17.56 17.21
C ALA A 474 -6.09 -18.89 16.90
N GLN A 475 -6.49 -19.66 17.93
CA GLN A 475 -7.23 -20.92 17.78
C GLN A 475 -8.58 -20.71 17.04
N ARG A 476 -9.30 -19.62 17.36
CA ARG A 476 -10.57 -19.31 16.69
C ARG A 476 -10.39 -18.92 15.23
N ILE A 477 -9.29 -18.26 14.86
CA ILE A 477 -8.97 -17.96 13.45
C ILE A 477 -8.72 -19.24 12.69
N VAL A 478 -7.92 -20.17 13.23
CA VAL A 478 -7.63 -21.47 12.62
C VAL A 478 -8.91 -22.27 12.41
N ALA A 479 -9.78 -22.34 13.43
CA ALA A 479 -11.06 -23.02 13.34
C ALA A 479 -12.00 -22.34 12.32
N GLY A 480 -12.07 -21.02 12.29
CA GLY A 480 -12.89 -20.24 11.35
C GLY A 480 -12.45 -20.42 9.90
N LEU A 481 -11.17 -20.58 9.65
CA LEU A 481 -10.60 -20.88 8.34
C LEU A 481 -10.73 -22.36 7.96
N ARG A 482 -11.18 -23.22 8.88
CA ARG A 482 -11.29 -24.67 8.71
C ARG A 482 -9.99 -25.32 8.27
N LEU A 483 -8.90 -24.93 8.96
CA LEU A 483 -7.58 -25.50 8.73
C LEU A 483 -7.42 -26.78 9.56
N GLU A 484 -6.89 -27.83 8.95
CA GLU A 484 -6.48 -29.04 9.64
C GLU A 484 -5.02 -28.87 10.09
N LEU A 485 -4.80 -28.76 11.39
CA LEU A 485 -3.48 -28.69 11.98
C LEU A 485 -2.97 -30.09 12.30
N SER A 486 -1.66 -30.28 12.11
CA SER A 486 -0.98 -31.46 12.65
C SER A 486 -1.00 -31.46 14.20
N PRO A 487 -0.82 -32.60 14.85
CA PRO A 487 -0.75 -32.65 16.32
C PRO A 487 0.36 -31.77 16.90
N ASP A 488 1.47 -31.63 16.19
CA ASP A 488 2.60 -30.77 16.59
C ASP A 488 2.22 -29.29 16.49
N GLU A 489 1.60 -28.85 15.39
CA GLU A 489 1.11 -27.47 15.24
C GLU A 489 0.02 -27.11 16.26
N GLN A 490 -0.84 -28.08 16.63
CA GLN A 490 -1.84 -27.89 17.69
C GLN A 490 -1.18 -27.71 19.05
N ALA A 491 -0.13 -28.48 19.35
CA ALA A 491 0.62 -28.37 20.59
C ALA A 491 1.41 -27.04 20.67
N GLU A 492 2.04 -26.64 19.57
CA GLU A 492 2.75 -25.35 19.47
C GLU A 492 1.81 -24.16 19.64
N LEU A 493 0.64 -24.17 19.00
CA LEU A 493 -0.36 -23.10 19.14
C LEU A 493 -1.02 -23.05 20.53
N ALA A 494 -0.95 -24.13 21.30
CA ALA A 494 -1.50 -24.20 22.65
C ALA A 494 -0.47 -23.88 23.75
N ALA A 495 0.81 -23.75 23.40
CA ALA A 495 1.89 -23.49 24.36
C ALA A 495 1.97 -21.96 24.62
N PRO A 496 1.74 -21.50 25.87
CA PRO A 496 1.83 -20.07 26.17
C PRO A 496 3.27 -19.57 26.05
N ALA A 497 3.46 -18.39 25.45
CA ALA A 497 4.78 -17.78 25.27
C ALA A 497 5.50 -17.47 26.61
N THR A 498 4.75 -17.28 27.68
CA THR A 498 5.23 -17.12 29.05
C THR A 498 4.08 -17.46 30.03
N GLY A 499 4.41 -17.89 31.25
CA GLY A 499 3.44 -18.03 32.35
C GLY A 499 3.26 -16.74 33.18
N ASN A 500 3.97 -15.66 32.86
CA ASN A 500 3.97 -14.43 33.66
C ASN A 500 3.27 -13.28 32.92
N ALA A 501 2.03 -13.01 33.31
CA ALA A 501 1.21 -11.97 32.68
C ALA A 501 1.83 -10.56 32.75
N ALA A 502 2.55 -10.23 33.82
CA ALA A 502 3.22 -8.94 33.94
C ALA A 502 4.42 -8.83 32.97
N ALA A 503 5.16 -9.92 32.78
CA ALA A 503 6.23 -9.98 31.77
C ALA A 503 5.65 -9.82 30.37
N TYR A 504 4.51 -10.42 30.11
CA TYR A 504 3.84 -10.33 28.84
C TYR A 504 3.30 -8.91 28.53
N GLU A 505 2.74 -8.22 29.53
CA GLU A 505 2.30 -6.83 29.35
C GLU A 505 3.47 -5.89 29.03
N GLU A 506 4.60 -6.06 29.72
CA GLU A 506 5.83 -5.31 29.42
C GLU A 506 6.34 -5.62 27.99
N TYR A 507 6.31 -6.88 27.57
CA TYR A 507 6.64 -7.28 26.22
C TYR A 507 5.75 -6.58 25.18
N LEU A 508 4.43 -6.54 25.38
CA LEU A 508 3.50 -5.89 24.44
C LEU A 508 3.74 -4.37 24.35
N ARG A 509 4.09 -3.70 25.46
CA ARG A 509 4.52 -2.29 25.45
C ARG A 509 5.79 -2.09 24.64
N GLY A 510 6.77 -2.98 24.84
CA GLY A 510 7.99 -2.99 24.03
C GLY A 510 7.72 -3.18 22.55
N ARG A 511 6.81 -4.08 22.16
CA ARG A 511 6.42 -4.36 20.76
C ARG A 511 5.74 -3.16 20.11
N ASP A 512 4.84 -2.47 20.79
CA ASP A 512 4.19 -1.26 20.25
C ASP A 512 5.21 -0.15 19.98
N LEU A 513 6.09 0.12 20.96
CA LEU A 513 7.14 1.13 20.82
C LEU A 513 8.16 0.77 19.73
N PHE A 514 8.56 -0.49 19.66
CA PHE A 514 9.45 -0.98 18.61
C PHE A 514 8.78 -0.87 17.23
N GLY A 515 7.51 -1.24 17.10
CA GLY A 515 6.74 -1.07 15.87
C GLY A 515 6.63 0.42 15.47
N ARG A 516 6.37 1.31 16.42
CA ARG A 516 6.36 2.75 16.20
C ARG A 516 7.72 3.25 15.70
N PHE A 517 8.80 2.85 16.35
CA PHE A 517 10.15 3.18 15.95
C PHE A 517 10.46 2.72 14.52
N ILE A 518 10.22 1.45 14.20
CA ILE A 518 10.59 0.87 12.90
C ILE A 518 9.77 1.43 11.74
N PHE A 519 8.46 1.65 11.94
CA PHE A 519 7.53 1.91 10.83
C PHE A 519 7.05 3.37 10.74
N ARG A 520 7.29 4.20 11.79
CA ARG A 520 6.72 5.55 11.84
C ARG A 520 7.72 6.65 12.15
N THR A 521 8.45 6.54 13.26
CA THR A 521 9.21 7.66 13.81
C THR A 521 10.68 7.63 13.47
N LEU A 522 11.29 6.46 13.39
CA LEU A 522 12.75 6.26 13.43
C LEU A 522 13.42 7.01 14.61
N ALA A 523 12.66 7.32 15.66
CA ALA A 523 13.13 8.06 16.82
C ALA A 523 13.88 7.13 17.79
N PRO A 524 15.15 7.39 18.13
CA PRO A 524 15.92 6.58 19.08
C PRO A 524 15.22 6.38 20.42
N GLU A 525 14.49 7.40 20.89
CA GLU A 525 13.79 7.41 22.17
C GLU A 525 12.72 6.32 22.26
N ASP A 526 11.99 6.08 21.16
CA ASP A 526 11.01 4.99 21.09
C ASP A 526 11.71 3.63 21.22
N CYS A 527 12.87 3.45 20.57
CA CYS A 527 13.66 2.24 20.65
C CYS A 527 14.27 2.03 22.05
N ASP A 528 14.80 3.09 22.67
CA ASP A 528 15.38 3.02 24.01
C ASP A 528 14.32 2.70 25.07
N THR A 529 13.12 3.25 24.92
CA THR A 529 11.96 2.93 25.78
C THR A 529 11.50 1.48 25.54
N ALA A 530 11.50 1.00 24.30
CA ALA A 530 11.19 -0.40 23.99
C ALA A 530 12.20 -1.36 24.65
N ILE A 531 13.50 -1.03 24.59
CA ILE A 531 14.56 -1.81 25.29
C ILE A 531 14.27 -1.91 26.79
N ALA A 532 13.89 -0.80 27.44
CA ALA A 532 13.57 -0.81 28.87
C ALA A 532 12.39 -1.74 29.18
N HIS A 533 11.35 -1.73 28.37
CA HIS A 533 10.21 -2.63 28.53
C HIS A 533 10.57 -4.10 28.29
N PHE A 534 11.34 -4.41 27.24
CA PHE A 534 11.79 -5.79 27.04
C PHE A 534 12.74 -6.27 28.13
N GLN A 535 13.64 -5.41 28.64
CA GLN A 535 14.47 -5.73 29.79
C GLN A 535 13.64 -6.06 31.02
N ARG A 536 12.61 -5.26 31.29
CA ARG A 536 11.68 -5.51 32.39
C ARG A 536 10.92 -6.83 32.19
N ALA A 537 10.52 -7.17 30.97
CA ALA A 537 9.88 -8.44 30.67
C ALA A 537 10.83 -9.62 30.98
N VAL A 538 12.11 -9.54 30.59
CA VAL A 538 13.13 -10.54 30.88
C VAL A 538 13.45 -10.63 32.39
N GLU A 539 13.45 -9.51 33.12
CA GLU A 539 13.62 -9.53 34.59
C GLU A 539 12.45 -10.26 35.28
N LEU A 540 11.22 -10.07 34.79
CA LEU A 540 10.03 -10.71 35.33
C LEU A 540 9.94 -12.20 34.95
N ASP A 541 10.39 -12.57 33.78
CA ASP A 541 10.50 -13.94 33.31
C ASP A 541 11.75 -14.14 32.42
N PRO A 542 12.86 -14.61 32.99
CA PRO A 542 14.10 -14.88 32.24
C PRO A 542 13.97 -15.99 31.18
N SER A 543 12.92 -16.79 31.22
CA SER A 543 12.65 -17.83 30.24
C SER A 543 11.79 -17.36 29.05
N PHE A 544 11.41 -16.10 29.01
CA PHE A 544 10.57 -15.54 27.96
C PHE A 544 11.34 -15.27 26.66
N ALA A 545 11.38 -16.25 25.76
CA ALA A 545 12.15 -16.22 24.51
C ALA A 545 11.83 -14.98 23.63
N LEU A 546 10.56 -14.62 23.46
CA LEU A 546 10.14 -13.47 22.65
C LEU A 546 10.62 -12.13 23.23
N ALA A 547 10.78 -12.01 24.54
CA ALA A 547 11.32 -10.78 25.15
C ALA A 547 12.82 -10.63 24.86
N HIS A 548 13.58 -11.74 24.88
CA HIS A 548 14.97 -11.75 24.44
C HIS A 548 15.09 -11.43 22.94
N ASP A 549 14.21 -11.96 22.09
CA ASP A 549 14.16 -11.60 20.66
C ASP A 549 13.89 -10.11 20.46
N GLY A 550 12.90 -9.54 21.16
CA GLY A 550 12.60 -8.11 21.14
C GLY A 550 13.82 -7.22 21.52
N LEU A 551 14.57 -7.62 22.54
CA LEU A 551 15.84 -6.96 22.91
C LEU A 551 16.85 -7.01 21.77
N GLY A 552 17.06 -8.20 21.20
CA GLY A 552 17.96 -8.40 20.08
C GLY A 552 17.56 -7.54 18.87
N ALA A 553 16.27 -7.50 18.56
CA ALA A 553 15.71 -6.71 17.48
C ALA A 553 15.96 -5.20 17.69
N CYS A 554 15.75 -4.69 18.89
CA CYS A 554 16.03 -3.28 19.20
C CYS A 554 17.50 -2.96 19.01
N TYR A 555 18.41 -3.72 19.63
CA TYR A 555 19.85 -3.48 19.51
C TYR A 555 20.35 -3.57 18.06
N ALA A 556 19.94 -4.57 17.30
CA ALA A 556 20.31 -4.71 15.90
C ALA A 556 19.82 -3.50 15.08
N ASN A 557 18.56 -3.06 15.27
CA ASN A 557 18.00 -1.94 14.53
C ASN A 557 18.60 -0.58 14.90
N ARG A 558 19.17 -0.38 16.09
CA ARG A 558 19.96 0.82 16.39
C ARG A 558 21.08 1.00 15.37
N VAL A 559 21.80 -0.07 15.06
CA VAL A 559 22.88 -0.02 14.06
C VAL A 559 22.33 0.08 12.66
N PHE A 560 21.34 -0.74 12.28
CA PHE A 560 20.73 -0.74 10.95
C PHE A 560 20.12 0.62 10.56
N LYS A 561 19.63 1.38 11.54
CA LYS A 561 19.06 2.73 11.32
C LYS A 561 20.12 3.84 11.45
N GLY A 562 21.38 3.50 11.70
CA GLY A 562 22.51 4.40 11.60
C GLY A 562 22.82 5.21 12.84
N TYR A 563 22.37 4.82 14.04
CA TYR A 563 22.70 5.51 15.30
C TYR A 563 23.29 4.62 16.41
N GLY A 564 23.36 3.30 16.20
CA GLY A 564 24.05 2.36 17.07
C GLY A 564 25.48 2.08 16.63
N GLY A 565 26.16 1.18 17.35
CA GLY A 565 27.55 0.78 17.09
C GLY A 565 27.79 -0.71 17.36
N GLY A 566 29.07 -1.12 17.31
CA GLY A 566 29.49 -2.53 17.46
C GLY A 566 29.02 -3.19 18.76
N ALA A 567 29.00 -2.46 19.86
CA ALA A 567 28.49 -2.96 21.15
C ALA A 567 27.01 -3.33 21.13
N ASP A 568 26.19 -2.65 20.27
CA ASP A 568 24.79 -3.01 20.12
C ASP A 568 24.63 -4.34 19.36
N TYR A 569 25.51 -4.63 18.39
CA TYR A 569 25.53 -5.95 17.76
C TYR A 569 25.91 -7.09 18.72
N GLU A 570 26.84 -6.84 19.64
CA GLU A 570 27.20 -7.83 20.66
C GLU A 570 26.01 -8.13 21.59
N ARG A 571 25.30 -7.08 22.01
CA ARG A 571 24.09 -7.23 22.82
C ARG A 571 22.96 -7.94 22.02
N ALA A 572 22.81 -7.61 20.73
CA ALA A 572 21.85 -8.25 19.86
C ALA A 572 22.16 -9.75 19.69
N GLU A 573 23.44 -10.11 19.42
CA GLU A 573 23.88 -11.49 19.30
C GLU A 573 23.61 -12.29 20.58
N ALA A 574 23.93 -11.71 21.73
CA ALA A 574 23.70 -12.35 23.03
C ALA A 574 22.20 -12.59 23.28
N ALA A 575 21.35 -11.59 22.98
CA ALA A 575 19.92 -11.68 23.16
C ALA A 575 19.27 -12.70 22.21
N PHE A 576 19.63 -12.72 20.94
CA PHE A 576 19.12 -13.71 19.96
C PHE A 576 19.60 -15.13 20.29
N ASN A 577 20.84 -15.31 20.72
CA ASN A 577 21.33 -16.61 21.13
C ASN A 577 20.59 -17.13 22.37
N GLN A 578 20.24 -16.25 23.31
CA GLN A 578 19.41 -16.61 24.45
C GLN A 578 17.99 -16.98 24.03
N ALA A 579 17.38 -16.20 23.13
CA ALA A 579 16.06 -16.51 22.58
C ALA A 579 16.05 -17.88 21.89
N LEU A 580 17.05 -18.17 21.04
CA LEU A 580 17.18 -19.44 20.33
C LEU A 580 17.60 -20.62 21.22
N ALA A 581 18.22 -20.37 22.37
CA ALA A 581 18.48 -21.39 23.37
C ALA A 581 17.20 -21.82 24.11
N LEU A 582 16.28 -20.86 24.33
CA LEU A 582 14.98 -21.10 24.95
C LEU A 582 13.98 -21.69 23.93
N GLU A 583 13.96 -21.15 22.72
CA GLU A 583 13.04 -21.58 21.63
C GLU A 583 13.85 -21.71 20.31
N PRO A 584 14.37 -22.91 19.99
CA PRO A 584 15.22 -23.14 18.81
C PRO A 584 14.54 -22.89 17.46
N GLU A 585 13.21 -22.95 17.41
CA GLU A 585 12.40 -22.75 16.19
C GLU A 585 11.98 -21.31 15.97
N LEU A 586 12.44 -20.35 16.79
CA LEU A 586 12.09 -18.94 16.68
C LEU A 586 12.73 -18.32 15.42
N ILE A 587 11.92 -18.27 14.35
CA ILE A 587 12.35 -17.88 13.00
C ILE A 587 12.83 -16.42 12.97
N GLU A 588 12.12 -15.50 13.67
CA GLU A 588 12.45 -14.07 13.68
C GLU A 588 13.83 -13.81 14.28
N ALA A 589 14.12 -14.40 15.44
CA ALA A 589 15.44 -14.29 16.08
C ALA A 589 16.56 -14.79 15.16
N ARG A 590 16.35 -15.93 14.49
CA ARG A 590 17.32 -16.50 13.55
C ARG A 590 17.54 -15.60 12.33
N MET A 591 16.47 -15.04 11.77
CA MET A 591 16.53 -14.10 10.66
C MET A 591 17.36 -12.85 11.00
N LEU A 592 17.10 -12.23 12.15
CA LEU A 592 17.80 -11.02 12.56
C LEU A 592 19.26 -11.32 12.94
N LEU A 593 19.53 -12.47 13.54
CA LEU A 593 20.89 -12.92 13.82
C LEU A 593 21.74 -13.09 12.55
N VAL A 594 21.13 -13.57 11.45
CA VAL A 594 21.80 -13.61 10.13
C VAL A 594 22.25 -12.21 9.71
N PHE A 595 21.42 -11.19 9.90
CA PHE A 595 21.78 -9.81 9.55
C PHE A 595 22.88 -9.26 10.46
N VAL A 596 22.84 -9.56 11.77
CA VAL A 596 23.91 -9.17 12.70
C VAL A 596 25.27 -9.73 12.25
N TYR A 597 25.35 -11.02 11.92
CA TYR A 597 26.58 -11.62 11.42
C TYR A 597 27.01 -11.04 10.07
N LEU A 598 26.05 -10.77 9.18
CA LEU A 598 26.32 -10.19 7.87
C LEU A 598 27.00 -8.83 7.98
N TRP A 599 26.47 -7.94 8.79
CA TRP A 599 26.98 -6.56 8.93
C TRP A 599 28.25 -6.49 9.79
N ARG A 600 28.47 -7.45 10.68
CA ARG A 600 29.76 -7.57 11.39
C ARG A 600 30.88 -8.15 10.52
N GLY A 601 30.61 -8.50 9.27
CA GLY A 601 31.58 -9.14 8.39
C GLY A 601 31.83 -10.62 8.69
N GLU A 602 31.07 -11.23 9.61
CA GLU A 602 31.17 -12.63 9.97
C GLU A 602 30.47 -13.53 8.95
N LYS A 603 30.89 -13.39 7.68
CA LYS A 603 30.23 -14.01 6.51
C LYS A 603 30.05 -15.52 6.64
N GLN A 604 30.98 -16.24 7.29
CA GLN A 604 30.85 -17.69 7.49
C GLN A 604 29.70 -18.01 8.46
N LYS A 605 29.59 -17.28 9.58
CA LYS A 605 28.47 -17.42 10.50
C LYS A 605 27.15 -17.06 9.81
N ALA A 606 27.11 -15.95 9.06
CA ALA A 606 25.94 -15.55 8.29
C ALA A 606 25.50 -16.63 7.28
N ARG A 607 26.45 -17.25 6.56
CA ARG A 607 26.17 -18.37 5.63
C ARG A 607 25.63 -19.60 6.35
N ALA A 608 26.22 -19.95 7.51
CA ALA A 608 25.78 -21.09 8.31
C ALA A 608 24.35 -20.86 8.83
N GLU A 609 24.08 -19.67 9.35
CA GLU A 609 22.78 -19.34 9.95
C GLU A 609 21.68 -19.20 8.87
N VAL A 610 22.00 -18.63 7.69
CA VAL A 610 21.06 -18.60 6.57
C VAL A 610 20.74 -19.99 6.01
N ALA A 611 21.67 -20.94 6.16
CA ALA A 611 21.42 -22.33 5.78
C ALA A 611 20.43 -23.01 6.73
N ARG A 612 20.55 -22.75 8.06
CA ARG A 612 19.59 -23.20 9.07
C ARG A 612 18.22 -22.55 8.87
N TYR A 613 18.21 -21.22 8.71
CA TYR A 613 16.98 -20.47 8.40
C TYR A 613 16.24 -21.04 7.19
N ARG A 614 16.97 -21.39 6.11
CA ARG A 614 16.38 -21.98 4.91
C ARG A 614 15.78 -23.37 5.15
N GLN A 615 16.25 -24.13 6.14
CA GLN A 615 15.64 -25.42 6.49
C GLN A 615 14.26 -25.23 7.13
N GLN A 616 14.10 -24.20 7.93
CA GLN A 616 12.84 -23.82 8.58
C GLN A 616 11.89 -23.11 7.61
N ALA A 617 12.41 -22.19 6.78
CA ALA A 617 11.64 -21.37 5.84
C ALA A 617 12.21 -21.46 4.40
N PRO A 618 12.04 -22.59 3.69
CA PRO A 618 12.72 -22.87 2.42
C PRO A 618 12.35 -21.92 1.27
N ASN A 619 11.16 -21.34 1.29
CA ASN A 619 10.64 -20.44 0.27
C ASN A 619 10.63 -18.97 0.68
N ASP A 620 11.22 -18.63 1.83
CA ASP A 620 11.26 -17.26 2.31
C ASP A 620 12.17 -16.38 1.42
N ALA A 621 11.66 -15.20 1.09
CA ALA A 621 12.33 -14.22 0.25
C ALA A 621 13.63 -13.69 0.87
N VAL A 622 13.70 -13.61 2.21
CA VAL A 622 14.86 -13.15 2.99
C VAL A 622 16.12 -13.96 2.69
N VAL A 623 16.00 -15.26 2.42
CA VAL A 623 17.14 -16.12 2.02
C VAL A 623 17.84 -15.56 0.79
N TYR A 624 17.08 -15.06 -0.17
CA TYR A 624 17.62 -14.50 -1.42
C TYR A 624 18.15 -13.09 -1.23
N PHE A 625 17.56 -12.31 -0.32
CA PHE A 625 18.10 -11.02 0.07
C PHE A 625 19.51 -11.17 0.67
N VAL A 626 19.64 -11.98 1.73
CA VAL A 626 20.93 -12.19 2.40
C VAL A 626 21.99 -12.73 1.45
N LYS A 627 21.65 -13.73 0.62
CA LYS A 627 22.57 -14.23 -0.41
C LYS A 627 22.96 -13.16 -1.43
N GLY A 628 22.02 -12.32 -1.83
CA GLY A 628 22.26 -11.20 -2.72
C GLY A 628 23.27 -10.22 -2.14
N VAL A 629 23.10 -9.82 -0.87
CA VAL A 629 24.01 -8.91 -0.16
C VAL A 629 25.39 -9.55 0.02
N LEU A 630 25.47 -10.83 0.44
CA LEU A 630 26.75 -11.55 0.57
C LEU A 630 27.52 -11.56 -0.77
N HIS A 631 26.84 -11.89 -1.88
CA HIS A 631 27.48 -11.86 -3.21
C HIS A 631 27.88 -10.45 -3.64
N ARG A 632 27.10 -9.40 -3.28
CA ARG A 632 27.47 -8.00 -3.54
C ARG A 632 28.76 -7.64 -2.82
N LEU A 633 28.84 -7.93 -1.51
CA LEU A 633 30.00 -7.64 -0.69
C LEU A 633 31.25 -8.44 -1.11
N ASP A 634 31.05 -9.61 -1.74
CA ASP A 634 32.14 -10.40 -2.35
C ASP A 634 32.51 -9.92 -3.76
N GLY A 635 31.83 -8.89 -4.32
CA GLY A 635 32.03 -8.43 -5.71
C GLY A 635 31.43 -9.34 -6.77
N GLU A 636 30.66 -10.36 -6.40
CA GLU A 636 30.01 -11.31 -7.32
C GLU A 636 28.68 -10.77 -7.88
N TYR A 637 28.72 -9.62 -8.55
CA TYR A 637 27.54 -8.82 -8.93
C TYR A 637 26.48 -9.58 -9.73
N ALA A 638 26.89 -10.44 -10.67
CA ALA A 638 25.93 -11.22 -11.45
C ALA A 638 25.12 -12.21 -10.60
N ARG A 639 25.72 -12.77 -9.55
CA ARG A 639 25.03 -13.65 -8.59
C ARG A 639 24.11 -12.84 -7.67
N ALA A 640 24.58 -11.67 -7.22
CA ALA A 640 23.82 -10.75 -6.38
C ALA A 640 22.53 -10.29 -7.08
N LEU A 641 22.61 -9.83 -8.34
CA LEU A 641 21.46 -9.39 -9.12
C LEU A 641 20.42 -10.52 -9.29
N ARG A 642 20.85 -11.75 -9.60
CA ARG A 642 19.92 -12.90 -9.65
C ARG A 642 19.25 -13.18 -8.31
N GLY A 643 19.95 -12.96 -7.19
CA GLY A 643 19.40 -13.05 -5.84
C GLY A 643 18.28 -12.04 -5.64
N PHE A 644 18.52 -10.78 -5.97
CA PHE A 644 17.52 -9.71 -5.83
C PHE A 644 16.35 -9.85 -6.82
N ASP A 645 16.56 -10.41 -8.01
CA ASP A 645 15.48 -10.77 -8.92
C ASP A 645 14.58 -11.87 -8.35
N ARG A 646 15.17 -12.84 -7.66
CA ARG A 646 14.40 -13.90 -7.02
C ARG A 646 13.65 -13.37 -5.79
N LEU A 647 14.28 -12.48 -5.01
CA LEU A 647 13.66 -11.78 -3.89
C LEU A 647 12.35 -11.10 -4.35
N VAL A 648 12.43 -10.22 -5.35
CA VAL A 648 11.26 -9.45 -5.82
C VAL A 648 10.17 -10.35 -6.43
N ARG A 649 10.55 -11.47 -7.07
CA ARG A 649 9.56 -12.44 -7.56
C ARG A 649 8.80 -13.16 -6.43
N LEU A 650 9.45 -13.40 -5.30
CA LEU A 650 8.83 -14.07 -4.14
C LEU A 650 8.08 -13.07 -3.25
N ASP A 651 8.63 -11.88 -3.11
CA ASP A 651 8.06 -10.77 -2.33
C ASP A 651 8.15 -9.46 -3.14
N PRO A 652 7.09 -9.10 -3.88
CA PRO A 652 7.05 -7.84 -4.61
C PRO A 652 7.18 -6.60 -3.73
N ALA A 653 6.81 -6.66 -2.45
CA ALA A 653 6.94 -5.54 -1.52
C ALA A 653 8.41 -5.23 -1.21
N ALA A 654 9.32 -6.19 -1.38
CA ALA A 654 10.76 -5.98 -1.21
C ALA A 654 11.44 -5.22 -2.38
N HIS A 655 10.67 -4.69 -3.36
CA HIS A 655 11.26 -4.02 -4.52
C HIS A 655 12.13 -2.81 -4.14
N VAL A 656 11.74 -2.03 -3.12
CA VAL A 656 12.51 -0.84 -2.70
C VAL A 656 13.89 -1.23 -2.18
N VAL A 657 13.98 -2.22 -1.30
CA VAL A 657 15.26 -2.68 -0.76
C VAL A 657 16.08 -3.39 -1.84
N ALA A 658 15.45 -4.10 -2.77
CA ALA A 658 16.13 -4.71 -3.91
C ALA A 658 16.69 -3.65 -4.85
N SER A 659 15.93 -2.60 -5.18
CA SER A 659 16.39 -1.49 -6.04
C SER A 659 17.55 -0.73 -5.40
N TYR A 660 17.51 -0.50 -4.07
CA TYR A 660 18.65 0.05 -3.34
C TYR A 660 19.92 -0.77 -3.56
N GLN A 661 19.85 -2.08 -3.33
CA GLN A 661 21.00 -2.98 -3.45
C GLN A 661 21.50 -3.11 -4.90
N ARG A 662 20.59 -3.14 -5.89
CA ARG A 662 20.94 -3.16 -7.32
C ARG A 662 21.59 -1.86 -7.76
N ALA A 663 21.10 -0.71 -7.26
CA ALA A 663 21.72 0.58 -7.55
C ALA A 663 23.18 0.62 -7.06
N LEU A 664 23.46 0.14 -5.83
CA LEU A 664 24.82 0.03 -5.33
C LEU A 664 25.71 -0.85 -6.24
N ILE A 665 25.18 -1.94 -6.78
CA ILE A 665 25.90 -2.80 -7.74
C ILE A 665 26.19 -2.04 -9.04
N TYR A 666 25.22 -1.32 -9.59
CA TYR A 666 25.42 -0.55 -10.82
C TYR A 666 26.45 0.57 -10.61
N LEU A 667 26.44 1.25 -9.47
CA LEU A 667 27.44 2.25 -9.12
C LEU A 667 28.85 1.60 -9.03
N ALA A 668 28.96 0.44 -8.39
CA ALA A 668 30.22 -0.31 -8.32
C ALA A 668 30.72 -0.76 -9.71
N GLN A 669 29.84 -0.90 -10.67
CA GLN A 669 30.16 -1.17 -12.08
C GLN A 669 30.37 0.10 -12.92
N GLN A 670 30.41 1.30 -12.30
CA GLN A 670 30.52 2.60 -12.97
C GLN A 670 29.38 2.88 -13.97
N ARG A 671 28.17 2.48 -13.62
CA ARG A 671 26.96 2.60 -14.44
C ARG A 671 25.87 3.43 -13.73
N PRO A 672 26.11 4.73 -13.44
CA PRO A 672 25.16 5.57 -12.70
C PRO A 672 23.81 5.73 -13.42
N ASP A 673 23.79 5.72 -14.76
CA ASP A 673 22.53 5.80 -15.52
C ASP A 673 21.64 4.56 -15.29
N ASP A 674 22.24 3.39 -15.11
CA ASP A 674 21.51 2.17 -14.80
C ASP A 674 21.00 2.20 -13.36
N ALA A 675 21.79 2.72 -12.44
CA ALA A 675 21.36 2.95 -11.05
C ALA A 675 20.16 3.92 -11.01
N GLN A 676 20.21 5.00 -11.78
CA GLN A 676 19.11 5.96 -11.86
C GLN A 676 17.83 5.34 -12.41
N ARG A 677 17.94 4.51 -13.46
CA ARG A 677 16.77 3.79 -14.02
C ARG A 677 16.18 2.79 -13.05
N GLU A 678 17.02 2.06 -12.32
CA GLU A 678 16.59 1.12 -11.29
C GLU A 678 15.83 1.84 -10.16
N LEU A 679 16.32 2.99 -9.72
CA LEU A 679 15.72 3.78 -8.65
C LEU A 679 14.45 4.51 -9.08
N ALA A 680 14.22 4.78 -10.37
CA ALA A 680 13.07 5.56 -10.84
C ALA A 680 11.73 4.97 -10.39
N HIS A 681 11.59 3.64 -10.44
CA HIS A 681 10.39 2.96 -9.98
C HIS A 681 10.26 3.01 -8.44
N ALA A 682 11.35 2.76 -7.73
CA ALA A 682 11.37 2.82 -6.27
C ALA A 682 11.10 4.25 -5.76
N ALA A 683 11.63 5.28 -6.43
CA ALA A 683 11.39 6.69 -6.11
C ALA A 683 9.92 7.09 -6.33
N THR A 684 9.23 6.44 -7.27
CA THR A 684 7.81 6.69 -7.51
C THR A 684 6.93 6.02 -6.44
N SER A 685 7.28 4.80 -6.01
CA SER A 685 6.50 4.02 -5.05
C SER A 685 6.77 4.41 -3.59
N ALA A 686 7.99 4.87 -3.29
CA ALA A 686 8.42 5.24 -1.94
C ALA A 686 9.38 6.45 -1.97
N PRO A 687 8.89 7.66 -2.34
CA PRO A 687 9.73 8.85 -2.53
C PRO A 687 10.44 9.29 -1.26
N ASP A 688 9.81 9.09 -0.11
CA ASP A 688 10.37 9.47 1.19
C ASP A 688 11.21 8.37 1.84
N SER A 689 11.38 7.23 1.18
CA SER A 689 12.20 6.14 1.70
C SER A 689 13.66 6.58 1.89
N PRO A 690 14.21 6.43 3.10
CA PRO A 690 15.63 6.71 3.35
C PRO A 690 16.56 5.94 2.41
N LEU A 691 16.23 4.71 2.05
CA LEU A 691 17.02 3.89 1.13
C LEU A 691 17.05 4.50 -0.27
N VAL A 692 15.89 4.95 -0.76
CA VAL A 692 15.79 5.58 -2.09
C VAL A 692 16.57 6.90 -2.12
N LYS A 693 16.39 7.77 -1.11
CA LYS A 693 17.12 9.04 -1.03
C LYS A 693 18.63 8.83 -0.95
N THR A 694 19.08 7.85 -0.15
CA THR A 694 20.49 7.49 -0.02
C THR A 694 21.09 7.00 -1.35
N ALA A 695 20.45 6.06 -2.01
CA ALA A 695 20.93 5.53 -3.29
C ALA A 695 20.87 6.59 -4.39
N SER A 696 19.86 7.47 -4.40
CA SER A 696 19.75 8.58 -5.36
C SER A 696 20.85 9.62 -5.15
N ALA A 697 21.22 9.92 -3.90
CA ALA A 697 22.31 10.82 -3.59
C ALA A 697 23.67 10.27 -4.06
N LEU A 698 23.94 8.98 -3.79
CA LEU A 698 25.12 8.29 -4.33
C LEU A 698 25.12 8.28 -5.85
N THR A 699 23.98 8.00 -6.48
CA THR A 699 23.87 8.00 -7.95
C THR A 699 24.17 9.38 -8.51
N SER A 700 23.64 10.47 -7.93
CA SER A 700 23.95 11.84 -8.32
C SER A 700 25.44 12.15 -8.16
N PHE A 701 26.03 11.73 -7.05
CA PHE A 701 27.47 11.92 -6.79
C PHE A 701 28.33 11.25 -7.89
N TYR A 702 28.10 9.95 -8.15
CA TYR A 702 28.88 9.20 -9.15
C TYR A 702 28.55 9.58 -10.60
N ALA A 703 27.43 10.24 -10.87
CA ALA A 703 27.11 10.87 -12.15
C ALA A 703 27.79 12.24 -12.34
N GLY A 704 28.63 12.68 -11.38
CA GLY A 704 29.31 13.97 -11.45
C GLY A 704 28.47 15.18 -11.05
N ALA A 705 27.31 14.96 -10.45
CA ALA A 705 26.37 16.00 -9.98
C ALA A 705 26.20 15.94 -8.44
N PRO A 706 27.21 16.31 -7.63
CA PRO A 706 27.15 16.17 -6.18
C PRO A 706 26.15 17.11 -5.48
N ALA A 707 25.75 18.21 -6.11
CA ALA A 707 24.86 19.19 -5.47
C ALA A 707 23.45 18.66 -5.21
N PRO A 708 22.72 18.01 -6.15
CA PRO A 708 21.45 17.32 -5.86
C PRO A 708 21.59 16.23 -4.80
N GLY A 709 22.71 15.49 -4.80
CA GLY A 709 22.96 14.46 -3.78
C GLY A 709 23.08 15.05 -2.37
N ALA A 710 23.77 16.19 -2.22
CA ALA A 710 23.86 16.90 -0.95
C ALA A 710 22.50 17.42 -0.47
N GLU A 711 21.64 17.85 -1.39
CA GLU A 711 20.28 18.34 -1.08
C GLU A 711 19.39 17.23 -0.55
N LEU A 712 19.39 16.07 -1.22
CA LEU A 712 18.68 14.87 -0.77
C LEU A 712 19.13 14.42 0.62
N MET A 713 20.43 14.46 0.90
CA MET A 713 20.95 14.08 2.20
C MET A 713 20.60 15.08 3.30
N ARG A 714 20.60 16.40 3.01
CA ARG A 714 20.13 17.41 3.97
C ARG A 714 18.63 17.24 4.28
N GLU A 715 17.82 17.00 3.26
CA GLU A 715 16.39 16.73 3.44
C GLU A 715 16.19 15.50 4.33
N LEU A 716 16.87 14.39 4.04
CA LEU A 716 16.79 13.17 4.84
C LEU A 716 17.23 13.40 6.29
N LEU A 717 18.34 14.10 6.51
CA LEU A 717 18.87 14.37 7.85
C LEU A 717 18.06 15.45 8.60
N THR A 718 17.29 16.28 7.91
CA THR A 718 16.33 17.19 8.54
C THR A 718 15.14 16.41 9.10
N ALA A 719 14.64 15.43 8.35
CA ALA A 719 13.57 14.54 8.81
C ALA A 719 14.06 13.54 9.87
N HIS A 720 15.29 13.05 9.76
CA HIS A 720 15.87 12.01 10.60
C HIS A 720 17.30 12.40 11.07
N PRO A 721 17.44 13.34 12.05
CA PRO A 721 18.75 13.89 12.44
C PRO A 721 19.74 12.84 12.96
N ASN A 722 19.23 11.74 13.50
CA ASN A 722 20.01 10.68 14.15
C ASN A 722 20.48 9.58 13.17
N MET A 723 20.23 9.70 11.87
CA MET A 723 20.75 8.76 10.86
C MET A 723 22.24 9.06 10.56
N HIS A 724 23.11 8.73 11.50
CA HIS A 724 24.55 9.03 11.40
C HIS A 724 25.24 8.28 10.26
N GLY A 725 24.77 7.07 9.92
CA GLY A 725 25.35 6.21 8.88
C GLY A 725 25.32 6.79 7.47
N VAL A 726 24.44 7.78 7.17
CA VAL A 726 24.36 8.41 5.85
C VAL A 726 25.11 9.77 5.76
N ARG A 727 25.57 10.32 6.89
CA ARG A 727 26.34 11.58 6.92
C ARG A 727 27.63 11.54 6.11
N PRO A 728 28.38 10.41 6.03
CA PRO A 728 29.53 10.34 5.13
C PRO A 728 29.18 10.62 3.68
N ILE A 729 28.00 10.27 3.19
CA ILE A 729 27.56 10.56 1.82
C ILE A 729 27.35 12.06 1.62
N LEU A 730 26.75 12.75 2.61
CA LEU A 730 26.69 14.20 2.60
C LEU A 730 28.09 14.82 2.56
N ALA A 731 29.01 14.35 3.38
CA ALA A 731 30.38 14.81 3.41
C ALA A 731 31.12 14.56 2.07
N MET A 732 30.90 13.41 1.41
CA MET A 732 31.40 13.15 0.06
C MET A 732 30.88 14.19 -0.93
N CYS A 733 29.57 14.44 -0.94
CA CYS A 733 28.96 15.42 -1.83
C CYS A 733 29.48 16.85 -1.57
N LEU A 734 29.64 17.22 -0.31
CA LEU A 734 30.19 18.55 0.07
C LEU A 734 31.66 18.68 -0.33
N SER A 735 32.49 17.66 -0.09
CA SER A 735 33.90 17.65 -0.49
C SER A 735 34.07 17.79 -2.00
N ALA A 736 33.24 17.10 -2.79
CA ALA A 736 33.25 17.20 -4.24
C ALA A 736 32.83 18.60 -4.77
N GLN A 737 32.13 19.39 -3.94
CA GLN A 737 31.78 20.79 -4.23
C GLN A 737 32.84 21.78 -3.70
N GLY A 738 33.94 21.30 -3.12
CA GLY A 738 34.98 22.14 -2.51
C GLY A 738 34.65 22.65 -1.10
N ALA A 739 33.52 22.25 -0.52
CA ALA A 739 33.09 22.67 0.83
C ALA A 739 33.68 21.77 1.94
N HIS A 740 34.99 21.61 1.95
CA HIS A 740 35.70 20.66 2.82
C HIS A 740 35.48 20.90 4.32
N GLU A 741 35.33 22.16 4.75
CA GLU A 741 35.07 22.46 6.17
C GLU A 741 33.68 21.97 6.60
N ALA A 742 32.66 22.24 5.79
CA ALA A 742 31.32 21.73 6.04
C ALA A 742 31.27 20.19 6.01
N ALA A 743 32.03 19.57 5.11
CA ALA A 743 32.16 18.13 5.06
C ALA A 743 32.76 17.54 6.35
N ARG A 744 33.81 18.17 6.91
CA ARG A 744 34.42 17.75 8.17
C ARG A 744 33.47 17.83 9.36
N GLN A 745 32.62 18.86 9.40
CA GLN A 745 31.61 19.02 10.46
C GLN A 745 30.59 17.90 10.50
N GLU A 746 30.29 17.26 9.36
CA GLU A 746 29.38 16.11 9.31
C GLU A 746 30.00 14.81 9.87
N LEU A 747 31.33 14.68 9.92
CA LEU A 747 32.05 13.48 10.33
C LEU A 747 32.30 13.44 11.85
N THR A 748 31.21 13.40 12.62
CA THR A 748 31.23 13.39 14.09
C THR A 748 31.69 12.04 14.67
N GLU A 749 31.90 11.98 15.97
CA GLU A 749 32.22 10.73 16.69
C GLU A 749 31.11 9.69 16.52
N GLN A 750 29.84 10.12 16.51
CA GLN A 750 28.71 9.23 16.32
C GLN A 750 28.70 8.58 14.91
N VAL A 751 29.14 9.33 13.90
CA VAL A 751 29.32 8.80 12.53
C VAL A 751 30.42 7.73 12.53
N ARG A 752 31.53 7.95 13.23
CA ARG A 752 32.62 6.98 13.36
C ARG A 752 32.15 5.71 14.07
N THR A 753 31.40 5.87 15.18
CA THR A 753 30.83 4.73 15.95
C THR A 753 29.92 3.87 15.08
N ASN A 754 29.07 4.48 14.24
CA ASN A 754 28.21 3.73 13.33
C ASN A 754 29.01 3.08 12.20
N ALA A 755 29.92 3.82 11.56
CA ALA A 755 30.78 3.31 10.49
C ALA A 755 31.69 2.17 10.94
N ASP A 756 32.08 2.13 12.22
CA ASP A 756 32.84 1.02 12.79
C ASP A 756 32.08 -0.31 12.85
N ALA A 757 30.76 -0.25 12.61
CA ALA A 757 29.85 -1.41 12.64
C ALA A 757 29.12 -1.68 11.32
N ASP A 758 29.35 -0.89 10.27
CA ASP A 758 28.67 -1.04 8.97
C ASP A 758 29.67 -0.98 7.81
N PRO A 759 29.78 -2.05 6.98
CA PRO A 759 30.80 -2.13 5.92
C PRO A 759 30.62 -1.10 4.80
N ASP A 760 29.39 -0.67 4.52
CA ASP A 760 29.12 0.36 3.51
C ASP A 760 29.34 1.77 4.08
N ALA A 761 28.92 2.03 5.31
CA ALA A 761 29.18 3.30 6.00
C ALA A 761 30.68 3.53 6.24
N ALA A 762 31.44 2.49 6.59
CA ALA A 762 32.90 2.56 6.71
C ALA A 762 33.55 2.93 5.37
N TYR A 763 33.08 2.36 4.26
CA TYR A 763 33.58 2.70 2.93
C TYR A 763 33.24 4.13 2.52
N TRP A 764 32.02 4.61 2.81
CA TRP A 764 31.64 5.99 2.53
C TRP A 764 32.42 7.00 3.39
N LEU A 765 32.68 6.64 4.66
CA LEU A 765 33.51 7.46 5.53
C LEU A 765 34.96 7.52 5.02
N ALA A 766 35.52 6.40 4.58
CA ALA A 766 36.81 6.34 3.94
C ALA A 766 36.87 7.24 2.70
N SER A 767 35.86 7.16 1.83
CA SER A 767 35.74 7.98 0.61
C SER A 767 35.61 9.48 0.91
N ALA A 768 34.84 9.83 1.98
CA ALA A 768 34.72 11.23 2.43
C ALA A 768 36.06 11.80 2.88
N HIS A 769 36.86 11.02 3.64
CA HIS A 769 38.23 11.41 4.05
C HIS A 769 39.19 11.50 2.86
N ALA A 770 39.11 10.58 1.89
CA ALA A 770 39.94 10.62 0.70
C ALA A 770 39.70 11.90 -0.12
N LEU A 771 38.43 12.27 -0.33
CA LEU A 771 38.04 13.51 -1.01
C LEU A 771 38.43 14.77 -0.24
N ALA A 772 38.46 14.72 1.09
CA ALA A 772 38.89 15.82 1.94
C ALA A 772 40.42 15.92 2.06
N GLY A 773 41.18 15.02 1.43
CA GLY A 773 42.64 14.98 1.49
C GLY A 773 43.24 14.46 2.81
N VAL A 774 42.42 13.82 3.65
CA VAL A 774 42.83 13.23 4.94
C VAL A 774 43.21 11.77 4.71
N HIS A 775 44.39 11.55 4.11
CA HIS A 775 44.81 10.26 3.56
C HIS A 775 44.97 9.15 4.60
N GLU A 776 45.51 9.45 5.79
CA GLU A 776 45.68 8.47 6.85
C GLU A 776 44.35 7.88 7.34
N GLU A 777 43.40 8.75 7.61
CA GLU A 777 42.04 8.36 8.01
C GLU A 777 41.31 7.58 6.88
N ALA A 778 41.45 8.04 5.64
CA ALA A 778 40.89 7.37 4.48
C ALA A 778 41.35 5.90 4.36
N LEU A 779 42.64 5.65 4.48
CA LEU A 779 43.22 4.31 4.42
C LEU A 779 42.82 3.46 5.65
N ALA A 780 42.79 4.06 6.86
CA ALA A 780 42.35 3.36 8.06
C ALA A 780 40.86 2.89 7.93
N TRP A 781 39.97 3.76 7.45
CA TRP A 781 38.56 3.41 7.26
C TRP A 781 38.34 2.46 6.10
N LEU A 782 39.17 2.52 5.03
CA LEU A 782 39.11 1.52 3.95
C LEU A 782 39.55 0.12 4.50
N ALA A 783 40.58 0.07 5.31
CA ALA A 783 41.01 -1.17 6.00
C ALA A 783 39.87 -1.70 6.91
N ARG A 784 39.15 -0.81 7.60
CA ARG A 784 38.00 -1.19 8.41
C ARG A 784 36.86 -1.74 7.56
N ALA A 785 36.51 -1.11 6.44
CA ALA A 785 35.48 -1.61 5.53
C ALA A 785 35.80 -3.03 5.01
N LEU A 786 37.06 -3.27 4.65
CA LEU A 786 37.53 -4.60 4.26
C LEU A 786 37.43 -5.61 5.42
N ALA A 787 37.79 -5.22 6.64
CA ALA A 787 37.66 -6.06 7.82
C ALA A 787 36.23 -6.41 8.18
N LEU A 788 35.29 -5.50 7.87
CA LEU A 788 33.84 -5.72 7.95
C LEU A 788 33.28 -6.52 6.77
N GLY A 789 34.15 -7.04 5.89
CA GLY A 789 33.78 -7.94 4.81
C GLY A 789 33.32 -7.27 3.51
N ASN A 790 33.53 -5.97 3.32
CA ASN A 790 33.30 -5.32 2.04
C ASN A 790 34.49 -5.55 1.12
N GLU A 791 34.48 -6.66 0.39
CA GLU A 791 35.60 -7.11 -0.44
C GLU A 791 35.47 -6.69 -1.92
N GLN A 792 34.82 -5.59 -2.22
CA GLN A 792 34.63 -5.07 -3.57
C GLN A 792 35.90 -4.37 -4.11
N ARG A 793 37.07 -5.03 -3.97
CA ARG A 793 38.40 -4.46 -4.25
C ARG A 793 38.54 -3.92 -5.67
N ALA A 794 37.95 -4.61 -6.68
CA ALA A 794 37.96 -4.15 -8.07
C ALA A 794 37.25 -2.81 -8.24
N TRP A 795 36.15 -2.60 -7.51
CA TRP A 795 35.48 -1.30 -7.50
C TRP A 795 36.31 -0.26 -6.79
N PHE A 796 36.86 -0.56 -5.61
CA PHE A 796 37.67 0.39 -4.85
C PHE A 796 38.87 0.90 -5.67
N ALA A 797 39.53 0.04 -6.43
CA ALA A 797 40.61 0.41 -7.33
C ALA A 797 40.17 1.35 -8.46
N ALA A 798 38.92 1.23 -8.91
CA ALA A 798 38.34 1.99 -10.02
C ALA A 798 37.61 3.27 -9.59
N ASP A 799 37.18 3.36 -8.32
CA ASP A 799 36.38 4.46 -7.82
C ASP A 799 37.12 5.81 -7.91
N PRO A 800 36.51 6.84 -8.52
CA PRO A 800 37.12 8.14 -8.67
C PRO A 800 37.46 8.85 -7.36
N THR A 801 36.82 8.49 -6.26
CA THR A 801 37.11 9.07 -4.92
C THR A 801 38.54 8.83 -4.47
N TRP A 802 39.20 7.77 -4.95
CA TRP A 802 40.56 7.35 -4.58
C TRP A 802 41.64 7.87 -5.55
N THR A 803 41.33 8.77 -6.47
CA THR A 803 42.27 9.24 -7.51
C THR A 803 43.60 9.75 -6.89
N ALA A 804 43.54 10.47 -5.78
CA ALA A 804 44.74 11.01 -5.12
C ALA A 804 45.60 9.94 -4.42
N LEU A 805 45.02 8.78 -4.12
CA LEU A 805 45.66 7.69 -3.37
C LEU A 805 45.98 6.45 -4.24
N ARG A 806 45.63 6.44 -5.53
CA ARG A 806 45.87 5.30 -6.41
C ARG A 806 47.30 4.82 -6.48
N ASP A 807 48.26 5.72 -6.34
CA ASP A 807 49.69 5.42 -6.40
C ASP A 807 50.31 5.19 -5.03
N ASP A 808 49.57 5.40 -3.93
CA ASP A 808 50.04 5.11 -2.59
C ASP A 808 50.26 3.57 -2.41
N PRO A 809 51.47 3.11 -2.02
CA PRO A 809 51.75 1.70 -1.80
C PRO A 809 50.76 1.05 -0.81
N ARG A 810 50.38 1.76 0.26
CA ARG A 810 49.43 1.24 1.26
C ARG A 810 48.04 1.00 0.72
N PHE A 811 47.57 1.89 -0.19
CA PHE A 811 46.31 1.67 -0.88
C PHE A 811 46.40 0.43 -1.77
N LYS A 812 47.47 0.26 -2.53
CA LYS A 812 47.70 -0.91 -3.39
C LYS A 812 47.77 -2.20 -2.56
N ASP A 813 48.41 -2.15 -1.37
CA ASP A 813 48.49 -3.31 -0.47
C ASP A 813 47.15 -3.72 0.14
N LEU A 814 46.31 -2.74 0.47
CA LEU A 814 44.94 -3.02 0.96
C LEU A 814 44.05 -3.69 -0.10
N LEU A 815 44.34 -3.44 -1.37
CA LEU A 815 43.53 -4.00 -2.48
C LEU A 815 44.08 -5.33 -3.02
N ARG A 816 45.25 -5.81 -2.57
CA ARG A 816 45.76 -7.16 -2.86
C ARG A 816 45.00 -8.19 -2.03
#